data_4216b1d3e8ff9df6670b254916bdfdff
#
_entry.id   4216b1d3e8ff9df6670b254916bdfdff
#
_cell.length_a   1.000
_cell.length_b   1.000
_cell.length_c   1.000
_cell.angle_alpha   90.00
_cell.angle_beta   90.00
_cell.angle_gamma   90.00
#
_symmetry.space_group_name_H-M   'P 1'
#
loop_
_entity.id
_entity.type
_entity.pdbx_description
1 polymer ?
#
loop_
_entity_poly.entity_id
_entity_poly.type
_entity_poly.pdbx_seq_one_letter_code
_entity_poly.pdbx_strand_id
1 'polypeptide(L)'
;MTLVSTQLAGASLEDLKNVNNIFDKGIKVDLRSPTFKEGVLSTDQGGVITGPDLRIQARQIIYTRKLTGDTPLLTVEAEGDVALELGEYFFIGQRLEYNFLSKTGVIYEARSALEPWYFGGRAIELCADGSYVIYNGFITTSENYQTDWQVTAEEASLKENHLFDAKNVQFRFIQLPLFWLPSFKANLNSIFDSPIRYNITWGGRQHTRLEMQYEIFSWRRIRNFLRLDYRIKRGFGGGFYTLFNSEDGRENLEMINYIARDSSVTNPNERTRYRFQGAYNNLLDEDRVQVNMTWDKLSDINMATDYDDRNLEIETAGRTQLQIRRQQDDLWIGNFFTRVRVNTFQTIKQELPSLEVTTKPFTLGSTGIISENLWRLSYLDFQYAKHSKNVHNFNSTRTEFYHKLYHTFQTGILTNTSELGGLAIYYGSNPHADDHWVTLGILSLETNTQLRRKYERLNHVLKPFIKYNYYTMPGVRPNKHYIFDIEDGWYRLNMLTFGIDQSFYYRRDDEGIVGRYIHLELFANAFINTPTVTRSIPKIYSRFTWNSFPTLRHIFCVGWDTQRANFDHFNFRNEWTINPQAAFSVEWRHRNSYSWRKADPTNFILDSFRSEKQLHRSQLSDQRDTLLFHLFYRWHPNWAVEFESRHGWNRRREPNYSEYEIDLLATIQTAWNIKLSYQRREYDRNDNRVALYFNVGLPRLPHSRGETPIPLLNL
;
A
#
# COMPACT_ATOMS: atom_id res chain seq x y z
N MET A 1 10.07 -48.57 -31.19
CA MET A 1 9.71 -50.01 -31.21
C MET A 1 10.86 -50.78 -31.76
N THR A 2 11.41 -51.66 -31.04
CA THR A 2 12.28 -52.83 -31.26
C THR A 2 13.47 -52.79 -30.30
N LEU A 3 13.32 -53.54 -29.21
CA LEU A 3 14.37 -53.96 -28.31
C LEU A 3 15.34 -54.90 -29.12
N VAL A 4 16.59 -54.48 -29.22
CA VAL A 4 17.66 -55.39 -29.63
C VAL A 4 18.31 -55.90 -28.34
N SER A 5 17.96 -57.12 -27.95
CA SER A 5 18.65 -57.87 -26.91
C SER A 5 19.94 -58.46 -27.48
N THR A 6 21.07 -57.84 -27.20
CA THR A 6 22.39 -58.48 -27.45
C THR A 6 22.83 -59.18 -26.14
N GLN A 7 23.02 -60.50 -26.28
CA GLN A 7 23.53 -61.39 -25.22
C GLN A 7 24.94 -60.94 -24.80
N LEU A 8 25.12 -60.59 -23.54
CA LEU A 8 26.40 -60.48 -22.85
C LEU A 8 26.73 -61.85 -22.23
N ALA A 9 27.74 -62.51 -22.81
CA ALA A 9 28.31 -63.73 -22.20
C ALA A 9 29.22 -63.38 -21.02
N GLY A 10 28.86 -63.86 -19.83
CA GLY A 10 29.78 -63.92 -18.70
C GLY A 10 29.41 -63.23 -17.38
N ALA A 11 28.24 -62.64 -17.24
CA ALA A 11 27.77 -62.08 -15.96
C ALA A 11 26.60 -62.91 -15.41
N SER A 12 26.54 -63.10 -14.08
CA SER A 12 25.42 -63.81 -13.45
C SER A 12 24.12 -62.97 -13.62
N LEU A 13 22.96 -63.65 -13.66
CA LEU A 13 21.65 -63.00 -13.77
C LEU A 13 21.36 -62.00 -12.61
N GLU A 14 22.01 -62.19 -11.47
CA GLU A 14 21.93 -61.26 -10.31
C GLU A 14 22.78 -60.02 -10.50
N ASP A 15 23.97 -60.15 -11.11
CA ASP A 15 24.82 -58.99 -11.44
C ASP A 15 24.20 -58.10 -12.50
N LEU A 16 23.52 -58.70 -13.48
CA LEU A 16 22.78 -58.00 -14.52
C LEU A 16 21.53 -57.29 -13.97
N LYS A 17 20.86 -57.81 -12.96
CA LYS A 17 19.73 -57.17 -12.30
C LYS A 17 20.19 -55.97 -11.42
N ASN A 18 21.29 -56.13 -10.70
CA ASN A 18 21.84 -55.03 -9.89
C ASN A 18 22.38 -53.89 -10.76
N VAL A 19 23.06 -54.20 -11.84
CA VAL A 19 23.53 -53.19 -12.81
C VAL A 19 22.36 -52.45 -13.49
N ASN A 20 21.30 -53.17 -13.85
CA ASN A 20 20.12 -52.52 -14.44
C ASN A 20 19.40 -51.58 -13.44
N ASN A 21 19.30 -51.93 -12.17
CA ASN A 21 18.69 -51.08 -11.15
C ASN A 21 19.48 -49.77 -10.88
N ILE A 22 20.83 -49.80 -10.98
CA ILE A 22 21.66 -48.62 -10.80
C ILE A 22 21.48 -47.61 -11.97
N PHE A 23 21.19 -48.13 -13.17
CA PHE A 23 21.05 -47.32 -14.39
C PHE A 23 19.60 -47.01 -14.76
N ASP A 24 18.62 -47.61 -14.09
CA ASP A 24 17.18 -47.35 -14.38
C ASP A 24 16.68 -46.10 -13.65
N LYS A 25 17.10 -44.95 -14.17
CA LYS A 25 16.68 -43.62 -13.71
C LYS A 25 15.59 -42.97 -14.60
N GLY A 26 14.88 -43.78 -15.39
CA GLY A 26 13.84 -43.28 -16.27
C GLY A 26 14.35 -42.40 -17.43
N ILE A 27 15.62 -42.56 -17.82
CA ILE A 27 16.23 -41.80 -18.90
C ILE A 27 15.83 -42.39 -20.26
N LYS A 28 15.22 -41.58 -21.09
CA LYS A 28 14.89 -41.90 -22.51
C LYS A 28 15.88 -41.21 -23.42
N VAL A 29 16.49 -41.99 -24.32
CA VAL A 29 17.49 -41.50 -25.27
C VAL A 29 16.89 -41.66 -26.68
N ASP A 30 16.69 -40.57 -27.40
CA ASP A 30 16.17 -40.52 -28.76
C ASP A 30 17.18 -39.79 -29.65
N LEU A 31 18.00 -40.56 -30.39
CA LEU A 31 19.07 -40.04 -31.24
C LEU A 31 18.79 -40.38 -32.69
N ARG A 32 19.12 -39.49 -33.59
CA ARG A 32 19.05 -39.71 -35.03
C ARG A 32 20.32 -40.42 -35.49
N SER A 33 20.19 -41.48 -36.29
CA SER A 33 21.31 -42.25 -36.82
C SER A 33 22.41 -42.59 -35.77
N PRO A 34 22.06 -43.19 -34.62
CA PRO A 34 23.02 -43.42 -33.56
C PRO A 34 24.03 -44.49 -33.90
N THR A 35 25.28 -44.27 -33.45
CA THR A 35 26.35 -45.28 -33.42
C THR A 35 26.51 -45.78 -31.99
N PHE A 36 26.58 -47.11 -31.79
CA PHE A 36 26.81 -47.72 -30.50
C PHE A 36 28.12 -48.48 -30.46
N LYS A 37 28.99 -48.19 -29.50
CA LYS A 37 30.25 -48.85 -29.26
C LYS A 37 30.61 -48.88 -27.77
N GLU A 38 30.80 -50.06 -27.19
CA GLU A 38 31.32 -50.27 -25.84
C GLU A 38 30.61 -49.44 -24.73
N GLY A 39 29.26 -49.42 -24.77
CA GLY A 39 28.46 -48.70 -23.80
C GLY A 39 28.34 -47.18 -24.07
N VAL A 40 28.82 -46.70 -25.20
CA VAL A 40 28.70 -45.34 -25.66
C VAL A 40 27.78 -45.26 -26.85
N LEU A 41 26.73 -44.42 -26.75
CA LEU A 41 25.79 -44.09 -27.83
C LEU A 41 26.09 -42.68 -28.31
N SER A 42 26.38 -42.52 -29.60
CA SER A 42 26.74 -41.20 -30.16
C SER A 42 26.00 -40.91 -31.46
N THR A 43 25.75 -39.61 -31.71
CA THR A 43 25.20 -39.10 -32.95
C THR A 43 25.77 -37.72 -33.27
N ASP A 44 25.85 -37.42 -34.58
CA ASP A 44 26.13 -36.08 -35.14
C ASP A 44 24.94 -35.51 -35.92
N GLN A 45 23.79 -36.20 -35.92
CA GLN A 45 22.58 -35.84 -36.64
C GLN A 45 21.48 -35.26 -35.76
N GLY A 46 21.81 -35.02 -34.51
CA GLY A 46 20.89 -34.48 -33.50
C GLY A 46 20.10 -35.53 -32.72
N GLY A 47 19.67 -35.13 -31.53
CA GLY A 47 18.89 -35.99 -30.66
C GLY A 47 18.38 -35.28 -29.41
N VAL A 48 17.61 -36.03 -28.63
CA VAL A 48 17.03 -35.60 -27.35
C VAL A 48 17.25 -36.66 -26.29
N ILE A 49 17.71 -36.27 -25.14
CA ILE A 49 17.76 -37.11 -23.94
C ILE A 49 16.77 -36.52 -22.92
N THR A 50 15.86 -37.34 -22.43
CA THR A 50 14.84 -36.94 -21.46
C THR A 50 15.00 -37.74 -20.20
N GLY A 51 15.23 -37.08 -19.07
CA GLY A 51 15.20 -37.64 -17.70
C GLY A 51 13.96 -37.18 -16.95
N PRO A 52 13.80 -37.53 -15.68
CA PRO A 52 12.64 -37.13 -14.87
C PRO A 52 12.45 -35.62 -14.74
N ASP A 53 13.53 -34.86 -14.53
CA ASP A 53 13.52 -33.40 -14.32
C ASP A 53 14.42 -32.67 -15.33
N LEU A 54 14.80 -33.33 -16.41
CA LEU A 54 15.84 -32.88 -17.32
C LEU A 54 15.51 -33.24 -18.75
N ARG A 55 15.70 -32.30 -19.67
CA ARG A 55 15.68 -32.56 -21.12
C ARG A 55 16.84 -31.87 -21.80
N ILE A 56 17.64 -32.65 -22.53
CA ILE A 56 18.81 -32.17 -23.27
C ILE A 56 18.56 -32.38 -24.75
N GLN A 57 18.75 -31.36 -25.55
CA GLN A 57 18.72 -31.41 -26.99
C GLN A 57 20.01 -30.81 -27.53
N ALA A 58 20.64 -31.45 -28.51
CA ALA A 58 21.83 -30.94 -29.17
C ALA A 58 22.02 -31.54 -30.56
N ARG A 59 22.93 -30.97 -31.35
CA ARG A 59 23.29 -31.46 -32.66
C ARG A 59 24.18 -32.71 -32.58
N GLN A 60 25.18 -32.67 -31.67
CA GLN A 60 26.05 -33.80 -31.42
C GLN A 60 25.82 -34.27 -29.97
N ILE A 61 25.64 -35.55 -29.77
CA ILE A 61 25.40 -36.14 -28.44
C ILE A 61 26.24 -37.42 -28.31
N ILE A 62 26.97 -37.49 -27.22
CA ILE A 62 27.68 -38.67 -26.75
C ILE A 62 27.08 -39.05 -25.39
N TYR A 63 26.34 -40.13 -25.36
CA TYR A 63 25.75 -40.70 -24.15
C TYR A 63 26.51 -41.94 -23.73
N THR A 64 27.12 -41.90 -22.55
CA THR A 64 27.93 -42.97 -22.00
C THR A 64 27.19 -43.68 -20.86
N ARG A 65 27.00 -45.00 -21.00
CA ARG A 65 26.44 -45.88 -20.00
C ARG A 65 27.31 -47.13 -19.90
N LYS A 66 28.24 -47.12 -18.97
CA LYS A 66 29.17 -48.25 -18.79
C LYS A 66 29.66 -48.38 -17.34
N LEU A 67 30.15 -49.56 -16.98
CA LEU A 67 30.93 -49.79 -15.75
C LEU A 67 32.42 -49.63 -16.06
N THR A 68 33.10 -48.80 -15.27
CA THR A 68 34.56 -48.66 -15.33
C THR A 68 35.12 -49.18 -14.02
N GLY A 69 35.57 -50.49 -14.02
CA GLY A 69 35.76 -51.22 -12.80
C GLY A 69 34.43 -51.44 -12.07
N ASP A 70 34.40 -51.13 -10.78
CA ASP A 70 33.17 -51.20 -9.95
C ASP A 70 32.35 -49.88 -9.93
N THR A 71 32.80 -48.84 -10.65
CA THR A 71 32.12 -47.53 -10.64
C THR A 71 31.21 -47.39 -11.88
N PRO A 72 29.91 -47.14 -11.68
CA PRO A 72 29.01 -46.85 -12.80
C PRO A 72 29.29 -45.45 -13.37
N LEU A 73 29.35 -45.33 -14.68
CA LEU A 73 29.46 -44.07 -15.42
C LEU A 73 28.20 -43.85 -16.26
N LEU A 74 27.50 -42.71 -15.97
CA LEU A 74 26.29 -42.35 -16.67
C LEU A 74 26.36 -40.86 -16.98
N THR A 75 26.90 -40.52 -18.17
CA THR A 75 27.19 -39.13 -18.56
C THR A 75 26.68 -38.82 -19.95
N VAL A 76 26.46 -37.55 -20.18
CA VAL A 76 26.21 -37.02 -21.52
C VAL A 76 27.18 -35.86 -21.80
N GLU A 77 27.75 -35.89 -23.00
CA GLU A 77 28.43 -34.76 -23.62
C GLU A 77 27.61 -34.35 -24.85
N ALA A 78 27.22 -33.07 -24.91
CA ALA A 78 26.41 -32.54 -25.99
C ALA A 78 27.07 -31.28 -26.54
N GLU A 79 27.11 -31.15 -27.87
CA GLU A 79 27.75 -30.05 -28.56
C GLU A 79 26.91 -29.55 -29.75
N GLY A 80 26.94 -28.25 -29.97
CA GLY A 80 26.21 -27.57 -31.07
C GLY A 80 24.71 -27.43 -30.81
N ASP A 81 24.28 -26.18 -30.72
CA ASP A 81 22.88 -25.80 -30.46
C ASP A 81 22.27 -26.51 -29.27
N VAL A 82 23.03 -26.54 -28.15
CA VAL A 82 22.58 -27.21 -26.93
C VAL A 82 21.44 -26.46 -26.30
N ALA A 83 20.32 -27.17 -26.05
CA ALA A 83 19.20 -26.73 -25.26
C ALA A 83 18.99 -27.67 -24.06
N LEU A 84 19.01 -27.11 -22.87
CA LEU A 84 18.84 -27.80 -21.61
C LEU A 84 17.63 -27.26 -20.86
N GLU A 85 16.62 -28.10 -20.63
CA GLU A 85 15.53 -27.81 -19.68
C GLU A 85 15.88 -28.52 -18.36
N LEU A 86 15.92 -27.78 -17.27
CA LEU A 86 16.20 -28.32 -15.94
C LEU A 86 15.26 -27.64 -14.91
N GLY A 87 14.21 -28.39 -14.50
CA GLY A 87 13.15 -27.81 -13.66
C GLY A 87 12.43 -26.66 -14.37
N GLU A 88 12.46 -25.47 -13.76
CA GLU A 88 11.85 -24.25 -14.34
C GLU A 88 12.80 -23.46 -15.23
N TYR A 89 14.04 -23.87 -15.35
CA TYR A 89 15.07 -23.14 -16.08
C TYR A 89 15.33 -23.74 -17.46
N PHE A 90 15.50 -22.84 -18.42
CA PHE A 90 15.84 -23.20 -19.79
C PHE A 90 17.16 -22.54 -20.18
N PHE A 91 18.17 -23.35 -20.50
CA PHE A 91 19.50 -22.90 -20.89
C PHE A 91 19.76 -23.20 -22.35
N ILE A 92 20.38 -22.26 -23.04
CA ILE A 92 20.93 -22.44 -24.39
C ILE A 92 22.44 -22.27 -24.29
N GLY A 93 23.21 -23.15 -24.90
CA GLY A 93 24.67 -23.10 -24.85
C GLY A 93 25.31 -23.78 -26.05
N GLN A 94 26.66 -23.76 -26.09
CA GLN A 94 27.41 -24.41 -27.17
C GLN A 94 27.81 -25.83 -26.84
N ARG A 95 28.14 -26.11 -25.57
CA ARG A 95 28.55 -27.44 -25.09
C ARG A 95 28.02 -27.68 -23.69
N LEU A 96 27.62 -28.92 -23.42
CA LEU A 96 27.17 -29.41 -22.12
C LEU A 96 27.90 -30.70 -21.76
N GLU A 97 28.39 -30.77 -20.56
CA GLU A 97 28.83 -32.00 -19.89
C GLU A 97 27.96 -32.23 -18.67
N TYR A 98 27.31 -33.38 -18.56
CA TYR A 98 26.40 -33.65 -17.45
C TYR A 98 26.51 -35.10 -16.97
N ASN A 99 26.54 -35.27 -15.65
CA ASN A 99 26.58 -36.57 -14.98
C ASN A 99 25.24 -36.83 -14.28
N PHE A 100 24.50 -37.80 -14.75
CA PHE A 100 23.18 -38.15 -14.21
C PHE A 100 23.23 -38.79 -12.81
N LEU A 101 24.38 -39.35 -12.39
CA LEU A 101 24.52 -39.98 -11.09
C LEU A 101 24.74 -38.94 -9.98
N SER A 102 25.64 -38.02 -10.20
CA SER A 102 25.91 -36.93 -9.29
C SER A 102 24.94 -35.76 -9.45
N LYS A 103 24.18 -35.69 -10.54
CA LYS A 103 23.35 -34.55 -10.93
C LYS A 103 24.14 -33.25 -11.08
N THR A 104 25.35 -33.34 -11.55
CA THR A 104 26.25 -32.19 -11.75
C THR A 104 26.62 -32.09 -13.22
N GLY A 105 26.90 -30.86 -13.67
CA GLY A 105 27.31 -30.63 -15.04
C GLY A 105 27.85 -29.22 -15.26
N VAL A 106 28.35 -28.96 -16.47
CA VAL A 106 28.80 -27.65 -16.89
C VAL A 106 28.27 -27.38 -18.29
N ILE A 107 27.63 -26.23 -18.46
CA ILE A 107 27.21 -25.73 -19.77
C ILE A 107 28.06 -24.50 -20.13
N TYR A 108 28.67 -24.54 -21.31
CA TYR A 108 29.58 -23.51 -21.79
C TYR A 108 28.88 -22.53 -22.74
N GLU A 109 29.29 -21.27 -22.71
CA GLU A 109 28.71 -20.14 -23.43
C GLU A 109 27.18 -20.10 -23.26
N ALA A 110 26.76 -20.24 -22.03
CA ALA A 110 25.37 -20.49 -21.69
C ALA A 110 24.59 -19.19 -21.48
N ARG A 111 23.33 -19.24 -21.86
CA ARG A 111 22.35 -18.19 -21.60
C ARG A 111 21.04 -18.80 -21.11
N SER A 112 20.36 -18.07 -20.25
CA SER A 112 19.03 -18.43 -19.73
C SER A 112 18.18 -17.17 -19.60
N ALA A 113 16.87 -17.38 -19.56
CA ALA A 113 15.90 -16.33 -19.34
C ALA A 113 14.99 -16.70 -18.18
N LEU A 114 14.79 -15.76 -17.25
CA LEU A 114 13.78 -15.74 -16.23
C LEU A 114 13.14 -14.37 -16.29
N GLU A 115 12.05 -14.25 -17.05
CA GLU A 115 11.43 -12.96 -17.33
C GLU A 115 11.27 -12.09 -16.08
N PRO A 116 11.72 -10.81 -16.14
CA PRO A 116 12.25 -10.06 -17.29
C PRO A 116 13.78 -10.14 -17.44
N TRP A 117 14.45 -11.05 -16.76
CA TRP A 117 15.88 -11.14 -16.67
C TRP A 117 16.45 -12.14 -17.67
N TYR A 118 17.52 -11.74 -18.34
CA TYR A 118 18.38 -12.59 -19.15
C TYR A 118 19.73 -12.68 -18.45
N PHE A 119 20.20 -13.87 -18.23
CA PHE A 119 21.52 -14.10 -17.62
C PHE A 119 22.30 -15.16 -18.38
N GLY A 120 23.58 -15.12 -18.23
CA GLY A 120 24.46 -16.08 -18.88
C GLY A 120 25.89 -15.90 -18.44
N GLY A 121 26.78 -16.71 -18.99
CA GLY A 121 28.19 -16.65 -18.69
C GLY A 121 28.99 -17.57 -19.60
N ARG A 122 30.31 -17.48 -19.48
CA ARG A 122 31.25 -18.35 -20.19
C ARG A 122 31.07 -19.82 -19.79
N ALA A 123 30.74 -20.07 -18.54
CA ALA A 123 30.39 -21.40 -18.03
C ALA A 123 29.36 -21.25 -16.92
N ILE A 124 28.38 -22.17 -16.91
CA ILE A 124 27.42 -22.34 -15.80
C ILE A 124 27.58 -23.75 -15.29
N GLU A 125 28.05 -23.87 -14.05
CA GLU A 125 28.18 -25.12 -13.32
C GLU A 125 26.87 -25.44 -12.60
N LEU A 126 26.36 -26.63 -12.83
CA LEU A 126 25.15 -27.18 -12.22
C LEU A 126 25.57 -28.03 -11.02
N CYS A 127 25.19 -27.63 -9.82
CA CYS A 127 25.59 -28.30 -8.59
C CYS A 127 24.54 -29.34 -8.16
N ALA A 128 24.98 -30.36 -7.41
CA ALA A 128 24.11 -31.43 -6.96
C ALA A 128 22.97 -31.00 -6.01
N ASP A 129 23.13 -29.86 -5.35
CA ASP A 129 22.14 -29.22 -4.45
C ASP A 129 21.12 -28.32 -5.18
N GLY A 130 21.11 -28.34 -6.53
CA GLY A 130 20.24 -27.49 -7.33
C GLY A 130 20.71 -26.03 -7.46
N SER A 131 21.87 -25.68 -6.92
CA SER A 131 22.46 -24.35 -7.11
C SER A 131 23.24 -24.25 -8.42
N TYR A 132 23.44 -23.03 -8.90
CA TYR A 132 24.21 -22.73 -10.11
C TYR A 132 25.38 -21.81 -9.76
N VAL A 133 26.54 -22.07 -10.36
CA VAL A 133 27.70 -21.16 -10.31
C VAL A 133 27.99 -20.68 -11.73
N ILE A 134 27.98 -19.38 -11.92
CA ILE A 134 28.17 -18.72 -13.22
C ILE A 134 29.51 -18.03 -13.23
N TYR A 135 30.36 -18.40 -14.17
CA TYR A 135 31.71 -17.82 -14.35
C TYR A 135 31.70 -16.82 -15.49
N ASN A 136 32.32 -15.66 -15.27
CA ASN A 136 32.28 -14.52 -16.18
C ASN A 136 30.84 -14.23 -16.64
N GLY A 137 29.95 -14.14 -15.65
CA GLY A 137 28.53 -14.02 -15.85
C GLY A 137 28.06 -12.61 -16.15
N PHE A 138 26.87 -12.52 -16.71
CA PHE A 138 26.15 -11.28 -16.86
C PHE A 138 24.66 -11.50 -16.56
N ILE A 139 24.02 -10.41 -16.13
CA ILE A 139 22.56 -10.31 -15.99
C ILE A 139 22.10 -9.00 -16.62
N THR A 140 21.00 -9.04 -17.34
CA THR A 140 20.42 -7.90 -18.04
C THR A 140 18.91 -8.08 -18.20
N THR A 141 18.21 -7.00 -18.51
CA THR A 141 16.81 -7.07 -19.02
C THR A 141 16.74 -6.73 -20.50
N SER A 142 17.88 -6.52 -21.17
CA SER A 142 17.93 -6.27 -22.61
C SER A 142 17.76 -7.58 -23.39
N GLU A 143 16.78 -7.63 -24.30
CA GLU A 143 16.55 -8.75 -25.21
C GLU A 143 17.60 -8.83 -26.34
N ASN A 144 18.36 -7.75 -26.52
CA ASN A 144 19.34 -7.66 -27.58
C ASN A 144 20.58 -8.50 -27.27
N TYR A 145 21.15 -9.13 -28.29
CA TYR A 145 22.41 -9.86 -28.16
C TYR A 145 23.56 -8.97 -27.68
N GLN A 146 23.64 -7.74 -28.18
CA GLN A 146 24.48 -6.66 -27.63
C GLN A 146 23.60 -5.90 -26.65
N THR A 147 23.80 -6.18 -25.38
CA THR A 147 23.02 -5.61 -24.30
C THR A 147 23.30 -4.11 -24.16
N ASP A 148 22.24 -3.31 -24.07
CA ASP A 148 22.38 -1.86 -23.83
C ASP A 148 22.91 -1.58 -22.43
N TRP A 149 22.60 -2.44 -21.49
CA TRP A 149 23.15 -2.43 -20.15
C TRP A 149 23.27 -3.85 -19.61
N GLN A 150 24.23 -4.07 -18.74
CA GLN A 150 24.41 -5.35 -18.07
C GLN A 150 25.16 -5.17 -16.74
N VAL A 151 24.86 -6.06 -15.82
CA VAL A 151 25.69 -6.28 -14.65
C VAL A 151 26.55 -7.49 -14.92
N THR A 152 27.87 -7.34 -14.92
CA THR A 152 28.81 -8.45 -15.12
C THR A 152 29.44 -8.83 -13.80
N ALA A 153 29.75 -10.11 -13.61
CA ALA A 153 30.44 -10.63 -12.44
C ALA A 153 31.50 -11.65 -12.86
N GLU A 154 32.59 -11.70 -12.17
CA GLU A 154 33.65 -12.72 -12.38
C GLU A 154 33.11 -14.12 -12.00
N GLU A 155 32.42 -14.18 -10.86
CA GLU A 155 31.77 -15.37 -10.34
C GLU A 155 30.43 -14.96 -9.70
N ALA A 156 29.37 -15.67 -10.03
CA ALA A 156 28.07 -15.49 -9.41
C ALA A 156 27.48 -16.82 -9.05
N SER A 157 26.86 -16.95 -7.89
CA SER A 157 26.13 -18.15 -7.48
C SER A 157 24.65 -17.85 -7.32
N LEU A 158 23.81 -18.73 -7.83
CA LEU A 158 22.36 -18.71 -7.66
C LEU A 158 21.95 -19.97 -6.93
N LYS A 159 21.42 -19.80 -5.73
CA LYS A 159 20.95 -20.89 -4.88
C LYS A 159 19.48 -21.20 -5.16
N GLU A 160 19.04 -22.40 -4.79
CA GLU A 160 17.67 -22.87 -4.96
C GLU A 160 16.59 -21.93 -4.36
N ASN A 161 16.93 -21.17 -3.33
CA ASN A 161 16.08 -20.14 -2.72
C ASN A 161 16.16 -18.77 -3.40
N HIS A 162 16.61 -18.72 -4.65
CA HIS A 162 16.79 -17.50 -5.46
C HIS A 162 17.75 -16.46 -4.87
N LEU A 163 18.63 -16.85 -3.95
CA LEU A 163 19.71 -15.99 -3.47
C LEU A 163 20.82 -15.94 -4.49
N PHE A 164 21.08 -14.73 -4.99
CA PHE A 164 22.17 -14.40 -5.89
C PHE A 164 23.31 -13.78 -5.10
N ASP A 165 24.52 -14.35 -5.22
CA ASP A 165 25.76 -13.83 -4.61
C ASP A 165 26.81 -13.71 -5.71
N ALA A 166 27.31 -12.50 -5.93
CA ALA A 166 28.25 -12.23 -7.01
C ALA A 166 29.50 -11.49 -6.51
N LYS A 167 30.66 -11.83 -7.10
CA LYS A 167 31.96 -11.24 -6.81
C LYS A 167 32.45 -10.42 -8.00
N ASN A 168 33.18 -9.35 -7.71
CA ASN A 168 33.78 -8.47 -8.71
C ASN A 168 32.78 -7.96 -9.75
N VAL A 169 31.74 -7.32 -9.24
CA VAL A 169 30.58 -6.90 -10.02
C VAL A 169 30.81 -5.56 -10.70
N GLN A 170 30.53 -5.47 -12.00
CA GLN A 170 30.59 -4.23 -12.77
C GLN A 170 29.24 -3.94 -13.40
N PHE A 171 28.76 -2.74 -13.22
CA PHE A 171 27.64 -2.23 -13.99
C PHE A 171 28.14 -1.57 -15.27
N ARG A 172 27.65 -2.04 -16.42
CA ARG A 172 28.02 -1.53 -17.75
C ARG A 172 26.79 -0.98 -18.46
N PHE A 173 26.99 0.17 -19.07
CA PHE A 173 26.00 0.79 -19.96
C PHE A 173 26.64 1.03 -21.32
N ILE A 174 26.05 0.49 -22.39
CA ILE A 174 26.64 0.50 -23.76
C ILE A 174 28.13 0.10 -23.69
N GLN A 175 28.41 -1.01 -22.97
CA GLN A 175 29.73 -1.57 -22.70
C GLN A 175 30.72 -0.70 -21.88
N LEU A 176 30.34 0.53 -21.51
CA LEU A 176 31.16 1.37 -20.65
C LEU A 176 30.92 0.99 -19.18
N PRO A 177 31.99 0.67 -18.40
CA PRO A 177 31.85 0.42 -16.97
C PRO A 177 31.54 1.74 -16.26
N LEU A 178 30.40 1.81 -15.57
CA LEU A 178 29.98 3.01 -14.82
C LEU A 178 30.42 2.95 -13.36
N PHE A 179 30.34 1.79 -12.73
CA PHE A 179 30.81 1.57 -11.37
C PHE A 179 31.16 0.10 -11.13
N TRP A 180 31.91 -0.14 -10.07
CA TRP A 180 32.37 -1.44 -9.64
C TRP A 180 32.09 -1.67 -8.16
N LEU A 181 31.75 -2.92 -7.82
CA LEU A 181 31.54 -3.39 -6.46
C LEU A 181 32.33 -4.68 -6.21
N PRO A 182 33.00 -4.82 -5.06
CA PRO A 182 33.73 -6.05 -4.74
C PRO A 182 32.81 -7.27 -4.58
N SER A 183 31.63 -7.07 -4.09
CA SER A 183 30.58 -8.11 -3.99
C SER A 183 29.19 -7.52 -4.06
N PHE A 184 28.23 -8.33 -4.51
CA PHE A 184 26.83 -8.00 -4.58
C PHE A 184 25.99 -9.21 -4.19
N LYS A 185 25.04 -9.03 -3.27
CA LYS A 185 24.10 -10.07 -2.85
C LYS A 185 22.69 -9.58 -3.02
N ALA A 186 21.84 -10.42 -3.60
CA ALA A 186 20.44 -10.07 -3.85
C ALA A 186 19.55 -11.30 -3.81
N ASN A 187 18.28 -11.12 -3.46
CA ASN A 187 17.27 -12.15 -3.63
C ASN A 187 16.51 -11.89 -4.94
N LEU A 188 16.61 -12.78 -5.92
CA LEU A 188 15.96 -12.61 -7.22
C LEU A 188 14.44 -12.51 -7.13
N ASN A 189 13.80 -13.14 -6.16
CA ASN A 189 12.36 -12.98 -5.94
C ASN A 189 11.96 -11.56 -5.51
N SER A 190 12.89 -10.81 -4.93
CA SER A 190 12.68 -9.42 -4.53
C SER A 190 13.19 -8.41 -5.56
N ILE A 191 13.91 -8.83 -6.59
CA ILE A 191 14.48 -7.99 -7.68
C ILE A 191 13.45 -7.77 -8.81
N PHE A 192 12.16 -7.84 -8.57
CA PHE A 192 11.18 -7.32 -9.52
C PHE A 192 11.24 -5.80 -9.67
N ASP A 193 11.97 -5.12 -8.77
CA ASP A 193 12.31 -3.71 -8.85
C ASP A 193 13.79 -3.54 -9.17
N SER A 194 14.12 -2.56 -10.00
CA SER A 194 15.52 -2.20 -10.28
C SER A 194 16.28 -1.97 -8.97
N PRO A 195 17.51 -2.51 -8.84
CA PRO A 195 18.35 -2.21 -7.69
C PRO A 195 18.77 -0.73 -7.64
N ILE A 196 18.61 0.01 -8.74
CA ILE A 196 18.99 1.42 -8.83
C ILE A 196 17.81 2.24 -9.32
N ARG A 197 17.45 3.29 -8.59
CA ARG A 197 16.44 4.26 -8.94
C ARG A 197 17.04 5.64 -8.95
N TYR A 198 16.81 6.40 -10.00
CA TYR A 198 17.24 7.77 -10.13
C TYR A 198 16.05 8.72 -10.21
N ASN A 199 16.20 9.85 -9.56
CA ASN A 199 15.26 10.95 -9.65
C ASN A 199 16.06 12.24 -9.82
N ILE A 200 15.82 12.92 -10.93
CA ILE A 200 16.42 14.22 -11.21
C ILE A 200 15.25 15.22 -11.26
N THR A 201 15.34 16.23 -10.43
CA THR A 201 14.31 17.27 -10.37
C THR A 201 14.95 18.63 -10.65
N TRP A 202 14.35 19.41 -11.54
CA TRP A 202 14.77 20.77 -11.86
C TRP A 202 13.70 21.75 -11.44
N GLY A 203 14.13 22.87 -10.87
CA GLY A 203 13.24 23.94 -10.45
C GLY A 203 12.54 23.68 -9.11
N GLY A 204 11.47 24.40 -8.87
CA GLY A 204 10.70 24.35 -7.65
C GLY A 204 11.34 25.03 -6.45
N ARG A 205 10.62 25.07 -5.33
CA ARG A 205 11.11 25.67 -4.06
C ARG A 205 12.41 25.03 -3.56
N GLN A 206 12.58 23.76 -3.84
CA GLN A 206 13.71 22.97 -3.35
C GLN A 206 14.91 23.01 -4.31
N HIS A 207 14.77 23.70 -5.44
CA HIS A 207 15.77 23.80 -6.52
C HIS A 207 16.17 22.44 -7.10
N THR A 208 17.12 22.48 -8.04
CA THR A 208 17.60 21.27 -8.72
C THR A 208 18.25 20.30 -7.76
N ARG A 209 17.90 19.04 -7.88
CA ARG A 209 18.45 17.94 -7.09
C ARG A 209 18.61 16.67 -7.93
N LEU A 210 19.59 15.89 -7.55
CA LEU A 210 19.82 14.53 -8.01
C LEU A 210 19.65 13.59 -6.82
N GLU A 211 18.83 12.61 -6.96
CA GLU A 211 18.59 11.58 -5.96
C GLU A 211 18.85 10.21 -6.57
N MET A 212 19.56 9.37 -5.85
CA MET A 212 19.86 8.00 -6.21
C MET A 212 19.53 7.09 -5.05
N GLN A 213 18.83 6.01 -5.32
CA GLN A 213 18.62 4.92 -4.38
C GLN A 213 19.24 3.66 -4.97
N TYR A 214 20.08 3.02 -4.20
CA TYR A 214 20.77 1.80 -4.60
C TYR A 214 20.53 0.69 -3.58
N GLU A 215 20.06 -0.46 -4.05
CA GLU A 215 19.88 -1.64 -3.20
C GLU A 215 21.23 -2.26 -2.87
N ILE A 216 21.73 -2.01 -1.65
CA ILE A 216 23.06 -2.47 -1.23
C ILE A 216 23.05 -3.88 -0.64
N PHE A 217 21.91 -4.29 -0.10
CA PHE A 217 21.79 -5.57 0.58
C PHE A 217 20.34 -6.04 0.55
N SER A 218 20.15 -7.25 0.06
CA SER A 218 18.88 -7.95 0.12
C SER A 218 19.12 -9.37 0.61
N TRP A 219 18.48 -9.75 1.70
CA TRP A 219 18.63 -11.08 2.26
C TRP A 219 17.28 -11.61 2.72
N ARG A 220 16.81 -12.67 2.05
CA ARG A 220 15.52 -13.31 2.30
C ARG A 220 14.33 -12.34 2.44
N ARG A 221 14.27 -11.62 3.55
CA ARG A 221 13.12 -10.79 3.99
C ARG A 221 13.48 -9.34 4.16
N ILE A 222 14.77 -8.99 4.14
CA ILE A 222 15.28 -7.64 4.38
C ILE A 222 15.83 -7.08 3.08
N ARG A 223 15.37 -5.88 2.72
CA ARG A 223 15.91 -5.09 1.61
C ARG A 223 16.41 -3.77 2.16
N ASN A 224 17.67 -3.45 1.88
CA ASN A 224 18.27 -2.20 2.28
C ASN A 224 18.70 -1.41 1.06
N PHE A 225 18.25 -0.17 0.98
CA PHE A 225 18.62 0.78 -0.04
C PHE A 225 19.48 1.87 0.57
N LEU A 226 20.62 2.13 -0.01
CA LEU A 226 21.40 3.34 0.23
C LEU A 226 20.78 4.46 -0.58
N ARG A 227 20.37 5.53 0.08
CA ARG A 227 19.90 6.75 -0.55
C ARG A 227 21.01 7.79 -0.49
N LEU A 228 21.31 8.38 -1.63
CA LEU A 228 22.22 9.52 -1.77
C LEU A 228 21.49 10.62 -2.53
N ASP A 229 21.53 11.84 -2.05
CA ASP A 229 21.00 12.98 -2.78
C ASP A 229 21.95 14.19 -2.72
N TYR A 230 21.94 14.94 -3.80
CA TYR A 230 22.62 16.21 -3.90
C TYR A 230 21.66 17.30 -4.32
N ARG A 231 21.57 18.35 -3.51
CA ARG A 231 20.70 19.50 -3.74
C ARG A 231 21.56 20.73 -3.95
N ILE A 232 21.46 21.37 -5.11
CA ILE A 232 22.35 22.46 -5.52
C ILE A 232 22.45 23.56 -4.45
N LYS A 233 21.35 23.92 -3.80
CA LYS A 233 21.36 24.98 -2.76
C LYS A 233 21.55 24.47 -1.33
N ARG A 234 21.36 23.19 -1.08
CA ARG A 234 21.40 22.64 0.28
C ARG A 234 22.62 21.74 0.55
N GLY A 235 23.19 21.14 -0.50
CA GLY A 235 24.33 20.24 -0.39
C GLY A 235 23.97 18.77 -0.43
N PHE A 236 24.83 17.95 0.18
CA PHE A 236 24.67 16.50 0.20
C PHE A 236 23.79 16.01 1.34
N GLY A 237 23.00 15.00 1.02
CA GLY A 237 22.25 14.20 1.97
C GLY A 237 22.32 12.72 1.62
N GLY A 238 21.90 11.89 2.55
CA GLY A 238 21.85 10.46 2.33
C GLY A 238 21.30 9.71 3.52
N GLY A 239 21.13 8.42 3.36
CA GLY A 239 20.62 7.58 4.41
C GLY A 239 20.30 6.17 3.95
N PHE A 240 19.51 5.48 4.74
CA PHE A 240 19.10 4.11 4.48
C PHE A 240 17.58 4.00 4.48
N TYR A 241 17.07 3.25 3.49
CA TYR A 241 15.71 2.81 3.44
C TYR A 241 15.68 1.30 3.62
N THR A 242 15.05 0.83 4.68
CA THR A 242 14.99 -0.57 5.04
C THR A 242 13.56 -1.06 4.95
N LEU A 243 13.35 -2.15 4.23
CA LEU A 243 12.11 -2.87 4.15
C LEU A 243 12.32 -4.29 4.69
N PHE A 244 11.41 -4.73 5.53
CA PHE A 244 11.34 -6.11 5.98
C PHE A 244 9.90 -6.61 5.82
N ASN A 245 9.73 -7.78 5.23
CA ASN A 245 8.44 -8.46 5.12
C ASN A 245 8.65 -9.94 5.45
N SER A 246 7.84 -10.48 6.36
CA SER A 246 7.81 -11.91 6.62
C SER A 246 7.23 -12.68 5.42
N GLU A 247 7.54 -13.97 5.30
CA GLU A 247 7.04 -14.82 4.20
C GLU A 247 5.51 -14.95 4.19
N ASP A 248 4.92 -14.96 5.37
CA ASP A 248 3.47 -15.02 5.57
C ASP A 248 2.78 -13.66 5.48
N GLY A 249 3.54 -12.57 5.30
CA GLY A 249 3.03 -11.20 5.22
C GLY A 249 2.50 -10.62 6.54
N ARG A 250 2.64 -11.34 7.66
CA ARG A 250 2.12 -10.94 8.97
C ARG A 250 2.98 -9.90 9.66
N GLU A 251 4.27 -9.89 9.40
CA GLU A 251 5.21 -8.94 9.97
C GLU A 251 5.83 -8.09 8.87
N ASN A 252 5.77 -6.77 9.03
CA ASN A 252 6.41 -5.83 8.12
C ASN A 252 7.01 -4.65 8.87
N LEU A 253 8.15 -4.19 8.37
CA LEU A 253 8.85 -3.01 8.85
C LEU A 253 9.26 -2.17 7.64
N GLU A 254 8.95 -0.89 7.71
CA GLU A 254 9.46 0.12 6.80
C GLU A 254 10.18 1.19 7.63
N MET A 255 11.44 1.49 7.28
CA MET A 255 12.24 2.46 8.02
C MET A 255 13.06 3.32 7.06
N ILE A 256 12.98 4.64 7.23
CA ILE A 256 13.73 5.63 6.47
C ILE A 256 14.57 6.44 7.45
N ASN A 257 15.88 6.32 7.35
CA ASN A 257 16.83 7.11 8.09
C ASN A 257 17.57 8.03 7.13
N TYR A 258 17.45 9.33 7.32
CA TYR A 258 18.01 10.34 6.45
C TYR A 258 18.75 11.42 7.22
N ILE A 259 19.94 11.79 6.74
CA ILE A 259 20.76 12.87 7.29
C ILE A 259 21.28 13.71 6.12
N ALA A 260 21.24 15.02 6.29
CA ALA A 260 21.79 15.98 5.33
C ALA A 260 22.55 17.10 6.02
N ARG A 261 23.53 17.65 5.31
CA ARG A 261 24.21 18.87 5.72
C ARG A 261 23.70 20.03 4.85
N ASP A 262 22.85 20.88 5.43
CA ASP A 262 22.17 21.96 4.73
C ASP A 262 23.04 23.23 4.70
N SER A 263 23.63 23.53 3.55
CA SER A 263 24.45 24.71 3.35
C SER A 263 23.65 26.01 3.29
N SER A 264 22.32 25.94 3.10
CA SER A 264 21.43 27.11 3.07
C SER A 264 21.13 27.67 4.46
N VAL A 265 21.39 26.91 5.52
CA VAL A 265 21.17 27.33 6.90
C VAL A 265 22.36 28.19 7.37
N THR A 266 22.06 29.40 7.83
CA THR A 266 23.08 30.38 8.26
C THR A 266 23.79 29.94 9.53
N ASN A 267 23.02 29.39 10.51
CA ASN A 267 23.57 28.93 11.78
C ASN A 267 24.31 27.60 11.61
N PRO A 268 25.65 27.52 11.83
CA PRO A 268 26.42 26.28 11.64
C PRO A 268 25.93 25.10 12.50
N ASN A 269 25.38 25.37 13.68
CA ASN A 269 24.89 24.34 14.61
C ASN A 269 23.59 23.69 14.15
N GLU A 270 22.84 24.33 13.26
CA GLU A 270 21.58 23.86 12.73
C GLU A 270 21.70 23.28 11.30
N ARG A 271 22.92 23.25 10.75
CA ARG A 271 23.18 22.73 9.39
C ARG A 271 22.98 21.24 9.25
N THR A 272 23.13 20.47 10.33
CA THR A 272 22.87 19.03 10.30
C THR A 272 21.40 18.79 10.48
N ARG A 273 20.76 18.32 9.41
CA ARG A 273 19.33 18.04 9.38
C ARG A 273 19.11 16.55 9.25
N TYR A 274 18.11 16.02 9.93
CA TYR A 274 17.82 14.59 9.92
C TYR A 274 16.34 14.30 10.08
N ARG A 275 15.95 13.14 9.54
CA ARG A 275 14.63 12.52 9.76
C ARG A 275 14.81 11.02 9.96
N PHE A 276 14.31 10.50 11.05
CA PHE A 276 14.25 9.07 11.37
C PHE A 276 12.80 8.68 11.52
N GLN A 277 12.27 8.00 10.51
CA GLN A 277 10.86 7.60 10.48
C GLN A 277 10.73 6.12 10.17
N GLY A 278 9.62 5.54 10.63
CA GLY A 278 9.29 4.18 10.28
C GLY A 278 7.91 3.75 10.74
N ALA A 279 7.52 2.59 10.25
CA ALA A 279 6.30 1.89 10.63
C ALA A 279 6.61 0.41 10.79
N TYR A 280 6.11 -0.17 11.85
CA TYR A 280 6.19 -1.59 12.14
C TYR A 280 4.81 -2.14 12.43
N ASN A 281 4.46 -3.23 11.76
CA ASN A 281 3.21 -3.94 11.96
C ASN A 281 3.51 -5.43 12.15
N ASN A 282 2.82 -6.06 13.09
CA ASN A 282 2.93 -7.50 13.31
C ASN A 282 1.58 -8.08 13.76
N LEU A 283 1.23 -9.23 13.19
CA LEU A 283 0.07 -10.04 13.55
C LEU A 283 0.55 -11.29 14.25
N LEU A 284 0.27 -11.41 15.54
CA LEU A 284 0.67 -12.50 16.42
C LEU A 284 -0.54 -13.34 16.86
N ASP A 285 -0.28 -14.51 17.42
CA ASP A 285 -1.30 -15.38 18.02
C ASP A 285 -2.48 -15.64 17.07
N GLU A 286 -2.19 -16.16 15.86
CA GLU A 286 -3.19 -16.45 14.82
C GLU A 286 -4.06 -15.22 14.48
N ASP A 287 -3.43 -14.05 14.34
CA ASP A 287 -4.04 -12.74 14.05
C ASP A 287 -4.88 -12.15 15.19
N ARG A 288 -4.86 -12.76 16.38
CA ARG A 288 -5.58 -12.23 17.55
C ARG A 288 -4.90 -11.04 18.21
N VAL A 289 -3.58 -10.92 18.06
CA VAL A 289 -2.81 -9.78 18.60
C VAL A 289 -2.18 -9.01 17.44
N GLN A 290 -2.55 -7.74 17.33
CA GLN A 290 -2.00 -6.80 16.34
C GLN A 290 -1.12 -5.78 17.05
N VAL A 291 0.13 -5.66 16.61
CA VAL A 291 1.09 -4.65 17.06
C VAL A 291 1.33 -3.66 15.95
N ASN A 292 1.07 -2.38 16.18
CA ASN A 292 1.34 -1.28 15.25
C ASN A 292 2.22 -0.25 15.96
N MET A 293 3.36 0.08 15.37
CA MET A 293 4.25 1.11 15.86
C MET A 293 4.63 2.05 14.72
N THR A 294 4.59 3.35 15.00
CA THR A 294 5.10 4.37 14.07
C THR A 294 5.99 5.33 14.83
N TRP A 295 7.00 5.85 14.17
CA TRP A 295 7.85 6.91 14.72
C TRP A 295 8.28 7.89 13.64
N ASP A 296 8.48 9.15 14.03
CA ASP A 296 8.95 10.20 13.13
C ASP A 296 9.68 11.29 13.92
N LYS A 297 10.99 11.21 13.95
CA LYS A 297 11.88 12.17 14.59
C LYS A 297 12.55 13.05 13.55
N LEU A 298 12.33 14.36 13.67
CA LEU A 298 12.93 15.36 12.80
C LEU A 298 13.86 16.28 13.59
N SER A 299 14.84 16.84 12.88
CA SER A 299 15.74 17.85 13.42
C SER A 299 15.01 19.15 13.77
N ASP A 300 14.07 19.58 12.93
CA ASP A 300 13.36 20.85 13.03
C ASP A 300 12.02 20.82 12.26
N ILE A 301 11.24 21.88 12.44
CA ILE A 301 9.89 22.00 11.86
C ILE A 301 9.87 22.05 10.31
N ASN A 302 10.95 22.55 9.71
CA ASN A 302 11.02 22.73 8.26
C ASN A 302 11.61 21.50 7.54
N MET A 303 12.10 20.50 8.30
CA MET A 303 12.74 19.31 7.72
C MET A 303 11.81 18.57 6.77
N ALA A 304 10.55 18.39 7.11
CA ALA A 304 9.58 17.70 6.27
C ALA A 304 9.34 18.46 4.95
N THR A 305 9.14 19.77 5.03
CA THR A 305 8.85 20.62 3.84
C THR A 305 10.06 20.88 2.96
N ASP A 306 11.25 20.89 3.56
CA ASP A 306 12.51 21.22 2.85
C ASP A 306 13.14 20.01 2.15
N TYR A 307 12.86 18.80 2.63
CA TYR A 307 13.50 17.57 2.17
C TYR A 307 12.54 16.50 1.66
N ASP A 308 11.26 16.61 1.96
CA ASP A 308 10.24 15.74 1.38
C ASP A 308 9.66 16.35 0.11
N ASP A 309 9.42 15.51 -0.88
CA ASP A 309 9.03 15.91 -2.22
C ASP A 309 7.67 15.36 -2.62
N ARG A 310 7.02 14.71 -1.69
CA ARG A 310 5.69 14.19 -1.94
C ARG A 310 4.71 15.34 -1.99
N ASN A 311 4.41 15.72 -3.21
CA ASN A 311 3.18 16.39 -3.64
C ASN A 311 2.59 17.50 -2.74
N LEU A 312 1.74 18.20 -3.23
CA LEU A 312 0.71 19.17 -2.88
C LEU A 312 0.10 19.12 -1.46
N GLU A 313 0.45 18.14 -0.63
CA GLU A 313 -0.04 18.02 0.74
C GLU A 313 0.86 18.78 1.71
N ILE A 314 0.25 19.40 2.71
CA ILE A 314 0.97 19.95 3.85
C ILE A 314 1.51 18.76 4.64
N GLU A 315 2.77 18.45 4.45
CA GLU A 315 3.42 17.38 5.19
C GLU A 315 3.72 17.85 6.62
N THR A 316 2.91 17.33 7.52
CA THR A 316 3.19 17.43 8.94
C THR A 316 4.05 16.24 9.37
N ALA A 317 4.91 16.45 10.37
CA ALA A 317 5.62 15.34 10.98
C ALA A 317 4.62 14.30 11.51
N GLY A 318 4.90 13.03 11.21
CA GLY A 318 4.11 11.92 11.70
C GLY A 318 4.11 11.81 13.23
N ARG A 319 3.23 11.00 13.76
CA ARG A 319 3.14 10.77 15.21
C ARG A 319 3.97 9.55 15.59
N THR A 320 4.64 9.65 16.76
CA THR A 320 5.32 8.50 17.36
C THR A 320 4.37 7.85 18.34
N GLN A 321 3.98 6.62 18.04
CA GLN A 321 2.96 5.88 18.80
C GLN A 321 3.14 4.38 18.67
N LEU A 322 2.70 3.67 19.68
CA LEU A 322 2.60 2.21 19.74
C LEU A 322 1.17 1.83 20.10
N GLN A 323 0.61 0.91 19.34
CA GLN A 323 -0.68 0.30 19.61
C GLN A 323 -0.54 -1.21 19.65
N ILE A 324 -1.06 -1.83 20.69
CA ILE A 324 -1.19 -3.28 20.81
C ILE A 324 -2.66 -3.58 21.02
N ARG A 325 -3.27 -4.23 20.04
CA ARG A 325 -4.67 -4.63 20.10
C ARG A 325 -4.77 -6.13 20.21
N ARG A 326 -5.46 -6.61 21.23
CA ARG A 326 -5.79 -8.02 21.38
C ARG A 326 -7.29 -8.23 21.25
N GLN A 327 -7.68 -9.19 20.44
CA GLN A 327 -9.05 -9.61 20.27
C GLN A 327 -9.21 -11.03 20.83
N GLN A 328 -10.06 -11.20 21.81
CA GLN A 328 -10.39 -12.50 22.37
C GLN A 328 -11.69 -12.96 21.75
N ASP A 329 -11.61 -13.84 20.78
CA ASP A 329 -12.72 -14.45 20.04
C ASP A 329 -14.04 -13.61 20.04
N ASP A 330 -15.08 -14.08 20.75
CA ASP A 330 -16.38 -13.39 20.81
C ASP A 330 -16.62 -12.57 22.08
N LEU A 331 -15.63 -12.43 22.96
CA LEU A 331 -15.82 -11.83 24.29
C LEU A 331 -15.42 -10.36 24.38
N TRP A 332 -14.16 -10.04 24.09
CA TRP A 332 -13.66 -8.69 24.31
C TRP A 332 -12.52 -8.31 23.37
N ILE A 333 -12.28 -7.02 23.27
CA ILE A 333 -11.15 -6.42 22.57
C ILE A 333 -10.40 -5.55 23.57
N GLY A 334 -9.11 -5.84 23.77
CA GLY A 334 -8.21 -4.99 24.55
C GLY A 334 -7.33 -4.15 23.64
N ASN A 335 -7.12 -2.91 23.98
CA ASN A 335 -6.26 -1.98 23.26
C ASN A 335 -5.34 -1.25 24.24
N PHE A 336 -4.03 -1.46 24.08
CA PHE A 336 -3.00 -0.67 24.71
C PHE A 336 -2.51 0.35 23.69
N PHE A 337 -2.53 1.60 24.04
CA PHE A 337 -2.08 2.68 23.16
C PHE A 337 -1.17 3.63 23.92
N THR A 338 -0.04 3.99 23.32
CA THR A 338 0.80 5.06 23.82
C THR A 338 1.26 5.96 22.68
N ARG A 339 1.24 7.26 22.93
CA ARG A 339 1.68 8.31 22.02
C ARG A 339 2.60 9.26 22.76
N VAL A 340 3.82 9.42 22.25
CA VAL A 340 4.84 10.25 22.85
C VAL A 340 5.26 11.39 21.94
N ARG A 341 5.60 12.52 22.53
CA ARG A 341 6.13 13.67 21.80
C ARG A 341 7.65 13.55 21.65
N VAL A 342 8.11 13.30 20.46
CA VAL A 342 9.55 13.26 20.13
C VAL A 342 10.06 14.55 19.49
N ASN A 343 9.15 15.35 18.89
CA ASN A 343 9.47 16.63 18.24
C ASN A 343 8.93 17.80 19.06
N THR A 344 9.83 18.62 19.58
CA THR A 344 9.46 19.71 20.50
C THR A 344 8.74 20.89 19.84
N PHE A 345 8.76 20.98 18.54
CA PHE A 345 8.04 21.98 17.74
C PHE A 345 6.58 21.58 17.43
N GLN A 346 6.17 20.36 17.77
CA GLN A 346 4.79 19.89 17.62
C GLN A 346 3.97 20.14 18.88
N THR A 347 2.72 20.55 18.70
CA THR A 347 1.68 20.47 19.75
C THR A 347 1.02 19.11 19.65
N ILE A 348 1.02 18.35 20.73
CA ILE A 348 0.49 16.98 20.74
C ILE A 348 -0.18 16.65 22.08
N LYS A 349 -1.28 15.91 22.00
CA LYS A 349 -1.85 15.18 23.12
C LYS A 349 -1.08 13.88 23.26
N GLN A 350 -0.25 13.74 24.27
CA GLN A 350 0.38 12.49 24.64
C GLN A 350 -0.61 11.59 25.40
N GLU A 351 -0.49 10.32 25.19
CA GLU A 351 -1.21 9.27 25.94
C GLU A 351 -0.17 8.31 26.52
N LEU A 352 -0.05 8.30 27.87
CA LEU A 352 1.10 7.73 28.57
C LEU A 352 0.73 6.79 29.73
N PRO A 353 0.14 5.61 29.51
CA PRO A 353 -0.54 5.09 28.31
C PRO A 353 -2.05 5.32 28.33
N SER A 354 -2.75 4.81 27.32
CA SER A 354 -4.19 4.54 27.31
C SER A 354 -4.44 3.03 27.26
N LEU A 355 -5.26 2.56 28.17
CA LEU A 355 -5.75 1.18 28.22
C LEU A 355 -7.25 1.20 27.94
N GLU A 356 -7.69 0.42 26.98
CA GLU A 356 -9.09 0.30 26.63
C GLU A 356 -9.50 -1.17 26.56
N VAL A 357 -10.65 -1.47 27.11
CA VAL A 357 -11.28 -2.78 27.01
C VAL A 357 -12.73 -2.57 26.55
N THR A 358 -13.08 -3.19 25.44
CA THR A 358 -14.44 -3.16 24.89
C THR A 358 -14.98 -4.59 24.84
N THR A 359 -16.17 -4.81 25.40
CA THR A 359 -16.85 -6.08 25.18
C THR A 359 -17.43 -6.10 23.78
N LYS A 360 -17.32 -7.23 23.09
CA LYS A 360 -18.12 -7.44 21.89
C LYS A 360 -19.61 -7.50 22.25
N PRO A 361 -20.52 -7.15 21.31
CA PRO A 361 -21.93 -7.26 21.56
C PRO A 361 -22.31 -8.67 22.00
N PHE A 362 -22.93 -8.81 23.16
CA PHE A 362 -23.41 -10.09 23.68
C PHE A 362 -24.83 -10.00 24.17
N THR A 363 -25.59 -11.07 23.99
CA THR A 363 -26.99 -11.13 24.40
C THR A 363 -27.10 -11.46 25.89
N LEU A 364 -27.92 -10.73 26.63
CA LEU A 364 -28.21 -10.98 28.03
C LEU A 364 -29.17 -12.17 28.18
N GLY A 365 -28.60 -13.35 28.31
CA GLY A 365 -29.38 -14.59 28.41
C GLY A 365 -30.33 -14.80 27.22
N SER A 366 -31.59 -15.12 27.48
CA SER A 366 -32.62 -15.33 26.47
C SER A 366 -33.47 -14.09 26.16
N THR A 367 -33.11 -12.92 26.68
CA THR A 367 -33.93 -11.70 26.58
C THR A 367 -33.91 -11.02 25.22
N GLY A 368 -32.95 -11.36 24.35
CA GLY A 368 -32.73 -10.64 23.09
C GLY A 368 -32.13 -9.25 23.27
N ILE A 369 -31.86 -8.81 24.51
CA ILE A 369 -31.19 -7.55 24.79
C ILE A 369 -29.68 -7.75 24.60
N ILE A 370 -29.08 -6.87 23.81
CA ILE A 370 -27.66 -6.88 23.54
C ILE A 370 -26.97 -5.83 24.39
N SER A 371 -25.84 -6.22 24.99
CA SER A 371 -25.01 -5.35 25.84
C SER A 371 -23.65 -5.10 25.19
N GLU A 372 -23.22 -3.87 25.22
CA GLU A 372 -21.87 -3.44 24.85
C GLU A 372 -21.31 -2.56 25.98
N ASN A 373 -20.01 -2.75 26.28
CA ASN A 373 -19.33 -1.99 27.32
C ASN A 373 -17.97 -1.51 26.82
N LEU A 374 -17.59 -0.31 27.23
CA LEU A 374 -16.25 0.24 27.03
C LEU A 374 -15.73 0.77 28.35
N TRP A 375 -14.52 0.37 28.67
CA TRP A 375 -13.72 0.93 29.78
C TRP A 375 -12.43 1.48 29.19
N ARG A 376 -12.10 2.72 29.52
CA ARG A 376 -10.85 3.35 29.10
C ARG A 376 -10.20 4.04 30.30
N LEU A 377 -8.91 3.77 30.51
CA LEU A 377 -8.07 4.44 31.48
C LEU A 377 -6.89 5.05 30.75
N SER A 378 -6.71 6.35 30.86
CA SER A 378 -5.67 7.07 30.15
C SER A 378 -4.98 8.07 31.07
N TYR A 379 -3.67 8.21 30.91
CA TYR A 379 -2.94 9.39 31.37
C TYR A 379 -2.67 10.27 30.16
N LEU A 380 -3.27 11.44 30.16
CA LEU A 380 -3.20 12.40 29.08
C LEU A 380 -2.27 13.54 29.47
N ASP A 381 -1.32 13.89 28.57
CA ASP A 381 -0.40 15.01 28.76
C ASP A 381 -0.39 15.86 27.51
N PHE A 382 -0.95 17.08 27.59
CA PHE A 382 -1.05 17.98 26.47
C PHE A 382 0.15 18.92 26.44
N GLN A 383 0.98 18.74 25.45
CA GLN A 383 2.22 19.47 25.25
C GLN A 383 2.11 20.44 24.07
N TYR A 384 2.20 21.72 24.35
CA TYR A 384 2.27 22.75 23.30
C TYR A 384 3.67 22.82 22.68
N ALA A 385 3.73 23.21 21.42
CA ALA A 385 4.98 23.47 20.72
C ALA A 385 5.83 24.51 21.46
N LYS A 386 7.14 24.31 21.55
CA LYS A 386 8.04 25.22 22.29
C LYS A 386 7.98 26.69 21.86
N HIS A 387 7.60 26.95 20.60
CA HIS A 387 7.47 28.31 20.08
C HIS A 387 6.11 28.96 20.40
N SER A 388 5.16 28.22 20.95
CA SER A 388 3.86 28.73 21.36
C SER A 388 4.01 29.53 22.67
N LYS A 389 3.82 30.84 22.61
CA LYS A 389 3.91 31.74 23.76
C LYS A 389 2.57 31.82 24.48
N ASN A 390 2.61 32.04 25.80
CA ASN A 390 1.43 32.28 26.64
C ASN A 390 0.44 31.10 26.75
N VAL A 391 0.91 29.87 26.57
CA VAL A 391 0.14 28.65 26.79
C VAL A 391 0.92 27.72 27.72
N HIS A 392 0.20 27.05 28.62
CA HIS A 392 0.79 26.13 29.61
C HIS A 392 0.41 24.70 29.27
N ASN A 393 1.39 23.81 29.35
CA ASN A 393 1.13 22.38 29.29
C ASN A 393 0.28 21.95 30.46
N PHE A 394 -0.54 20.95 30.28
CA PHE A 394 -1.39 20.39 31.31
C PHE A 394 -1.54 18.88 31.11
N ASN A 395 -1.84 18.19 32.19
CA ASN A 395 -2.04 16.73 32.17
C ASN A 395 -3.31 16.36 32.93
N SER A 396 -3.82 15.17 32.71
CA SER A 396 -4.95 14.62 33.44
C SER A 396 -4.97 13.10 33.36
N THR A 397 -5.35 12.46 34.46
CA THR A 397 -5.89 11.09 34.33
C THR A 397 -7.31 11.17 33.80
N ARG A 398 -7.65 10.29 32.91
CA ARG A 398 -9.00 10.20 32.34
C ARG A 398 -9.49 8.75 32.42
N THR A 399 -10.59 8.56 33.12
CA THR A 399 -11.26 7.27 33.21
C THR A 399 -12.63 7.39 32.56
N GLU A 400 -12.92 6.52 31.64
CA GLU A 400 -14.18 6.50 30.89
C GLU A 400 -14.87 5.15 31.05
N PHE A 401 -16.13 5.20 31.31
CA PHE A 401 -17.03 4.06 31.27
C PHE A 401 -18.23 4.39 30.40
N TYR A 402 -18.43 3.59 29.36
CA TYR A 402 -19.62 3.67 28.52
C TYR A 402 -20.32 2.32 28.49
N HIS A 403 -21.60 2.33 28.77
CA HIS A 403 -22.46 1.15 28.77
C HIS A 403 -23.65 1.38 27.85
N LYS A 404 -23.95 0.41 27.01
CA LYS A 404 -25.06 0.47 26.07
C LYS A 404 -25.82 -0.85 26.08
N LEU A 405 -27.14 -0.76 26.20
CA LEU A 405 -28.09 -1.84 26.05
C LEU A 405 -28.97 -1.53 24.84
N TYR A 406 -29.16 -2.47 23.96
CA TYR A 406 -30.11 -2.29 22.87
C TYR A 406 -30.85 -3.58 22.55
N HIS A 407 -32.05 -3.40 22.05
CA HIS A 407 -32.93 -4.48 21.65
C HIS A 407 -33.57 -4.16 20.32
N THR A 408 -33.47 -5.10 19.37
CA THR A 408 -34.09 -4.99 18.06
C THR A 408 -35.25 -5.97 17.98
N PHE A 409 -36.46 -5.47 17.67
CA PHE A 409 -37.65 -6.25 17.52
C PHE A 409 -38.48 -5.84 16.30
N GLN A 410 -39.29 -6.74 15.81
CA GLN A 410 -40.15 -6.47 14.67
C GLN A 410 -41.60 -6.25 15.11
N THR A 411 -42.26 -5.26 14.51
CA THR A 411 -43.69 -4.99 14.66
C THR A 411 -44.30 -4.93 13.27
N GLY A 412 -44.83 -6.05 12.83
CA GLY A 412 -45.27 -6.20 11.45
C GLY A 412 -44.10 -6.03 10.46
N ILE A 413 -44.20 -5.05 9.59
CA ILE A 413 -43.13 -4.73 8.62
C ILE A 413 -42.04 -3.79 9.16
N LEU A 414 -42.25 -3.29 10.38
CA LEU A 414 -41.32 -2.32 11.00
C LEU A 414 -40.29 -3.05 11.84
N THR A 415 -39.03 -2.69 11.66
CA THR A 415 -37.91 -3.05 12.52
C THR A 415 -37.64 -1.90 13.47
N ASN A 416 -37.73 -2.16 14.78
CA ASN A 416 -37.53 -1.18 15.83
C ASN A 416 -36.29 -1.54 16.62
N THR A 417 -35.40 -0.57 16.86
CA THR A 417 -34.24 -0.71 17.73
C THR A 417 -34.34 0.33 18.84
N SER A 418 -34.39 -0.14 20.06
CA SER A 418 -34.35 0.70 21.24
C SER A 418 -32.96 0.60 21.88
N GLU A 419 -32.37 1.71 22.23
CA GLU A 419 -31.05 1.79 22.86
C GLU A 419 -31.13 2.64 24.12
N LEU A 420 -30.56 2.15 25.21
CA LEU A 420 -30.36 2.87 26.46
C LEU A 420 -28.88 2.79 26.81
N GLY A 421 -28.26 3.93 27.01
CA GLY A 421 -26.83 4.03 27.33
C GLY A 421 -26.54 4.97 28.49
N GLY A 422 -25.38 4.79 29.07
CA GLY A 422 -24.83 5.67 30.08
C GLY A 422 -23.35 5.88 29.83
N LEU A 423 -22.92 7.11 29.99
CA LEU A 423 -21.51 7.53 29.90
C LEU A 423 -21.10 8.21 31.18
N ALA A 424 -19.93 7.84 31.68
CA ALA A 424 -19.28 8.51 32.80
C ALA A 424 -17.79 8.70 32.48
N ILE A 425 -17.31 9.93 32.47
CA ILE A 425 -15.90 10.27 32.26
C ILE A 425 -15.44 11.05 33.52
N TYR A 426 -14.36 10.57 34.11
CA TYR A 426 -13.65 11.28 35.18
C TYR A 426 -12.37 11.88 34.63
N TYR A 427 -12.15 13.16 34.94
CA TYR A 427 -10.89 13.86 34.69
C TYR A 427 -10.27 14.24 36.06
N GLY A 428 -9.01 13.85 36.28
CA GLY A 428 -8.31 14.11 37.53
C GLY A 428 -7.81 15.55 37.67
N SER A 429 -7.69 16.28 36.54
CA SER A 429 -7.34 17.70 36.53
C SER A 429 -7.62 18.32 35.17
N ASN A 430 -7.76 19.64 35.11
CA ASN A 430 -7.80 20.41 33.86
C ASN A 430 -7.28 21.85 34.11
N PRO A 431 -7.00 22.65 33.07
CA PRO A 431 -6.46 24.01 33.23
C PRO A 431 -7.35 25.01 33.99
N HIS A 432 -8.64 24.72 34.16
CA HIS A 432 -9.63 25.68 34.67
C HIS A 432 -10.37 25.19 35.92
N ALA A 433 -10.20 23.94 36.32
CA ALA A 433 -10.89 23.35 37.45
C ALA A 433 -10.11 22.18 38.04
N ASP A 434 -10.42 21.83 39.27
CA ASP A 434 -10.03 20.58 39.92
C ASP A 434 -10.70 19.39 39.19
N ASP A 435 -10.61 18.21 39.77
CA ASP A 435 -11.24 17.01 39.27
C ASP A 435 -12.76 17.18 39.01
N HIS A 436 -13.26 16.49 37.99
CA HIS A 436 -14.67 16.54 37.68
C HIS A 436 -15.16 15.29 36.93
N TRP A 437 -16.47 15.08 37.02
CA TRP A 437 -17.19 14.03 36.34
C TRP A 437 -18.05 14.60 35.20
N VAL A 438 -17.98 13.98 34.06
CA VAL A 438 -18.91 14.18 32.93
C VAL A 438 -19.78 12.94 32.84
N THR A 439 -21.03 13.07 33.24
CA THR A 439 -21.98 11.96 33.24
C THR A 439 -23.17 12.31 32.36
N LEU A 440 -23.64 11.35 31.58
CA LEU A 440 -24.79 11.57 30.74
C LEU A 440 -25.50 10.26 30.43
N GLY A 441 -26.83 10.34 30.32
CA GLY A 441 -27.68 9.27 29.81
C GLY A 441 -27.95 9.41 28.33
N ILE A 442 -28.04 8.31 27.63
CA ILE A 442 -28.26 8.22 26.19
C ILE A 442 -29.52 7.39 25.95
N LEU A 443 -30.45 7.90 25.18
CA LEU A 443 -31.60 7.16 24.66
C LEU A 443 -31.60 7.29 23.14
N SER A 444 -31.71 6.16 22.43
CA SER A 444 -31.90 6.14 20.99
C SER A 444 -33.06 5.20 20.62
N LEU A 445 -33.91 5.66 19.76
CA LEU A 445 -35.04 4.90 19.23
C LEU A 445 -34.99 4.98 17.71
N GLU A 446 -34.86 3.87 17.05
CA GLU A 446 -34.81 3.79 15.59
C GLU A 446 -35.90 2.88 15.08
N THR A 447 -36.67 3.35 14.12
CA THR A 447 -37.67 2.57 13.39
C THR A 447 -37.40 2.66 11.91
N ASN A 448 -37.30 1.52 11.26
CA ASN A 448 -37.12 1.45 9.82
C ASN A 448 -37.90 0.30 9.22
N THR A 449 -38.09 0.32 7.92
CA THR A 449 -38.68 -0.79 7.17
C THR A 449 -38.02 -0.91 5.82
N GLN A 450 -38.09 -2.10 5.26
CA GLN A 450 -37.54 -2.34 3.93
C GLN A 450 -38.64 -2.79 3.00
N LEU A 451 -39.08 -1.91 2.10
CA LEU A 451 -40.04 -2.16 1.05
C LEU A 451 -39.28 -2.57 -0.22
N ARG A 452 -39.74 -3.66 -0.84
CA ARG A 452 -39.07 -4.19 -2.03
C ARG A 452 -40.11 -4.42 -3.13
N ARG A 453 -39.79 -3.88 -4.32
CA ARG A 453 -40.57 -4.13 -5.52
C ARG A 453 -39.67 -4.58 -6.67
N LYS A 454 -40.06 -5.69 -7.29
CA LYS A 454 -39.36 -6.22 -8.44
C LYS A 454 -40.09 -5.74 -9.71
N TYR A 455 -39.32 -5.17 -10.62
CA TYR A 455 -39.70 -4.89 -12.01
C TYR A 455 -38.98 -5.88 -12.91
N GLU A 456 -39.24 -5.91 -14.21
CA GLU A 456 -38.65 -6.90 -15.14
C GLU A 456 -37.13 -7.04 -14.98
N ARG A 457 -36.38 -5.92 -15.01
CA ARG A 457 -34.90 -5.90 -14.92
C ARG A 457 -34.38 -5.17 -13.70
N LEU A 458 -35.23 -4.53 -12.92
CA LEU A 458 -34.86 -3.72 -11.78
C LEU A 458 -35.47 -4.23 -10.49
N ASN A 459 -34.71 -4.26 -9.42
CA ASN A 459 -35.20 -4.41 -8.06
C ASN A 459 -35.09 -3.06 -7.34
N HIS A 460 -36.21 -2.49 -6.95
CA HIS A 460 -36.27 -1.28 -6.14
C HIS A 460 -36.39 -1.67 -4.67
N VAL A 461 -35.48 -1.12 -3.87
CA VAL A 461 -35.50 -1.24 -2.40
C VAL A 461 -35.62 0.15 -1.83
N LEU A 462 -36.67 0.38 -1.04
CA LEU A 462 -36.94 1.61 -0.33
C LEU A 462 -36.86 1.36 1.16
N LYS A 463 -36.03 2.10 1.88
CA LYS A 463 -35.89 2.03 3.34
C LYS A 463 -36.14 3.39 3.96
N PRO A 464 -37.44 3.71 4.30
CA PRO A 464 -37.71 4.84 5.16
C PRO A 464 -37.28 4.53 6.58
N PHE A 465 -36.71 5.54 7.23
CA PHE A 465 -36.24 5.43 8.61
C PHE A 465 -36.52 6.69 9.40
N ILE A 466 -36.69 6.52 10.69
CA ILE A 466 -36.78 7.57 11.67
C ILE A 466 -35.94 7.16 12.89
N LYS A 467 -35.10 8.06 13.39
CA LYS A 467 -34.25 7.81 14.54
C LYS A 467 -34.30 9.00 15.48
N TYR A 468 -34.63 8.75 16.71
CA TYR A 468 -34.62 9.74 17.77
C TYR A 468 -33.43 9.50 18.68
N ASN A 469 -32.61 10.53 18.89
CA ASN A 469 -31.47 10.51 19.82
C ASN A 469 -31.66 11.58 20.89
N TYR A 470 -31.59 11.14 22.12
CA TYR A 470 -31.66 12.02 23.27
C TYR A 470 -30.45 11.80 24.20
N TYR A 471 -29.69 12.86 24.43
CA TYR A 471 -28.62 12.87 25.42
C TYR A 471 -29.00 13.85 26.52
N THR A 472 -28.88 13.43 27.78
CA THR A 472 -29.14 14.28 28.94
C THR A 472 -28.12 15.43 28.99
N MET A 473 -28.37 16.42 29.80
CA MET A 473 -27.38 17.44 30.10
C MET A 473 -26.23 16.80 30.86
N PRO A 474 -24.96 16.97 30.42
CA PRO A 474 -23.83 16.46 31.18
C PRO A 474 -23.72 17.15 32.54
N GLY A 475 -23.15 16.43 33.51
CA GLY A 475 -23.01 16.93 34.91
C GLY A 475 -22.21 18.23 35.01
N VAL A 476 -21.36 18.52 34.05
CA VAL A 476 -20.57 19.74 33.94
C VAL A 476 -21.00 20.54 32.71
N ARG A 477 -21.16 21.86 32.91
CA ARG A 477 -21.52 22.75 31.75
C ARG A 477 -20.39 22.83 30.73
N PRO A 478 -20.68 22.95 29.44
CA PRO A 478 -19.68 22.97 28.38
C PRO A 478 -18.58 24.03 28.54
N ASN A 479 -18.90 25.18 29.09
CA ASN A 479 -17.92 26.27 29.35
C ASN A 479 -16.93 25.99 30.48
N LYS A 480 -17.18 24.96 31.26
CA LYS A 480 -16.29 24.46 32.35
C LYS A 480 -15.68 23.12 32.02
N HIS A 481 -16.14 22.47 30.95
CA HIS A 481 -15.65 21.19 30.49
C HIS A 481 -14.44 21.41 29.59
N TYR A 482 -13.35 20.74 29.94
CA TYR A 482 -12.18 20.73 29.07
C TYR A 482 -12.23 19.54 28.11
N ILE A 483 -11.98 19.80 26.83
CA ILE A 483 -11.99 18.81 25.76
C ILE A 483 -10.55 18.53 25.35
N PHE A 484 -10.09 17.30 25.57
CA PHE A 484 -8.81 16.81 25.07
C PHE A 484 -8.87 16.41 23.59
N ASP A 485 -10.03 15.90 23.19
CA ASP A 485 -10.27 15.46 21.82
C ASP A 485 -11.71 15.80 21.39
N ILE A 486 -12.00 15.64 20.11
CA ILE A 486 -13.36 15.82 19.57
C ILE A 486 -14.36 14.85 20.20
N GLU A 487 -13.90 13.66 20.58
CA GLU A 487 -14.69 12.62 21.25
C GLU A 487 -15.16 13.02 22.65
N ASP A 488 -14.51 13.99 23.28
CA ASP A 488 -14.86 14.47 24.63
C ASP A 488 -15.96 15.52 24.63
N GLY A 489 -16.40 15.96 23.46
CA GLY A 489 -17.35 17.06 23.28
C GLY A 489 -18.81 16.72 23.58
N TRP A 490 -19.08 16.04 24.66
CA TRP A 490 -20.44 15.62 25.06
C TRP A 490 -21.30 16.81 25.53
N TYR A 491 -22.52 16.86 24.97
CA TYR A 491 -23.48 17.88 25.32
C TYR A 491 -24.92 17.36 25.18
N ARG A 492 -25.90 18.11 25.72
CA ARG A 492 -27.32 17.80 25.57
C ARG A 492 -27.70 17.75 24.10
N LEU A 493 -28.28 16.63 23.70
CA LEU A 493 -28.84 16.42 22.37
C LEU A 493 -30.30 16.01 22.48
N ASN A 494 -31.13 16.58 21.63
CA ASN A 494 -32.48 16.13 21.41
C ASN A 494 -32.74 16.27 19.89
N MET A 495 -32.59 15.16 19.18
CA MET A 495 -32.53 15.16 17.72
C MET A 495 -33.37 14.04 17.15
N LEU A 496 -34.21 14.38 16.21
CA LEU A 496 -34.95 13.44 15.38
C LEU A 496 -34.34 13.43 13.98
N THR A 497 -33.76 12.33 13.56
CA THR A 497 -33.31 12.12 12.19
C THR A 497 -34.37 11.32 11.44
N PHE A 498 -34.79 11.79 10.28
CA PHE A 498 -35.73 11.08 9.43
C PHE A 498 -35.28 11.16 7.98
N GLY A 499 -35.56 10.09 7.25
CA GLY A 499 -35.08 10.03 5.88
C GLY A 499 -35.55 8.77 5.14
N ILE A 500 -35.07 8.69 3.93
CA ILE A 500 -35.29 7.56 3.03
C ILE A 500 -33.95 7.16 2.39
N ASP A 501 -33.72 5.87 2.31
CA ASP A 501 -32.65 5.27 1.50
C ASP A 501 -33.32 4.48 0.37
N GLN A 502 -32.98 4.81 -0.86
CA GLN A 502 -33.49 4.13 -2.05
C GLN A 502 -32.37 3.53 -2.86
N SER A 503 -32.52 2.28 -3.21
CA SER A 503 -31.57 1.59 -4.08
C SER A 503 -32.30 0.88 -5.22
N PHE A 504 -31.79 1.05 -6.43
CA PHE A 504 -32.23 0.31 -7.61
C PHE A 504 -31.10 -0.60 -8.03
N TYR A 505 -31.39 -1.90 -8.06
CA TYR A 505 -30.44 -2.93 -8.47
C TYR A 505 -30.83 -3.43 -9.85
N TYR A 506 -29.84 -3.57 -10.72
CA TYR A 506 -29.97 -4.10 -12.07
C TYR A 506 -29.25 -5.44 -12.17
N ARG A 507 -29.88 -6.43 -12.79
CA ARG A 507 -29.26 -7.70 -13.15
C ARG A 507 -28.78 -7.66 -14.57
N ARG A 508 -27.52 -7.91 -14.78
CA ARG A 508 -26.91 -8.05 -16.09
C ARG A 508 -27.14 -9.50 -16.54
N ASP A 509 -27.91 -9.68 -17.60
CA ASP A 509 -28.37 -11.01 -18.03
C ASP A 509 -27.22 -11.91 -18.54
N ASP A 510 -26.15 -11.31 -19.04
CA ASP A 510 -24.97 -11.97 -19.61
C ASP A 510 -23.97 -12.50 -18.55
N GLU A 511 -23.91 -11.92 -17.37
CA GLU A 511 -22.92 -12.28 -16.33
C GLU A 511 -23.54 -12.74 -15.01
N GLY A 512 -24.85 -12.65 -14.87
CA GLY A 512 -25.54 -12.96 -13.60
C GLY A 512 -25.22 -12.02 -12.45
N ILE A 513 -24.41 -10.99 -12.67
CA ILE A 513 -23.96 -10.02 -11.67
C ILE A 513 -25.08 -9.03 -11.37
N VAL A 514 -25.36 -8.82 -10.09
CA VAL A 514 -26.32 -7.81 -9.62
C VAL A 514 -25.55 -6.57 -9.19
N GLY A 515 -25.68 -5.50 -9.98
CA GLY A 515 -25.09 -4.20 -9.68
C GLY A 515 -26.10 -3.20 -9.12
N ARG A 516 -25.66 -2.30 -8.24
CA ARG A 516 -26.48 -1.18 -7.78
C ARG A 516 -26.43 -0.07 -8.84
N TYR A 517 -27.56 0.19 -9.49
CA TYR A 517 -27.69 1.17 -10.56
C TYR A 517 -27.84 2.60 -10.05
N ILE A 518 -28.77 2.80 -9.10
CA ILE A 518 -29.01 4.08 -8.44
C ILE A 518 -29.05 3.86 -6.93
N HIS A 519 -28.48 4.79 -6.20
CA HIS A 519 -28.62 4.90 -4.75
C HIS A 519 -28.90 6.36 -4.38
N LEU A 520 -29.99 6.59 -3.67
CA LEU A 520 -30.37 7.89 -3.14
C LEU A 520 -30.62 7.76 -1.65
N GLU A 521 -29.86 8.50 -0.87
CA GLU A 521 -30.09 8.75 0.55
C GLU A 521 -30.51 10.21 0.70
N LEU A 522 -31.65 10.44 1.34
CA LEU A 522 -32.18 11.76 1.66
C LEU A 522 -32.59 11.77 3.12
N PHE A 523 -32.02 12.70 3.91
CA PHE A 523 -32.38 12.80 5.32
C PHE A 523 -32.26 14.22 5.86
N ALA A 524 -32.91 14.46 6.98
CA ALA A 524 -32.79 15.69 7.74
C ALA A 524 -32.74 15.41 9.24
N ASN A 525 -32.11 16.31 9.97
CA ASN A 525 -32.05 16.31 11.43
C ASN A 525 -32.94 17.44 11.97
N ALA A 526 -33.93 17.06 12.78
CA ALA A 526 -34.75 18.00 13.51
C ALA A 526 -34.28 18.10 14.97
N PHE A 527 -33.83 19.27 15.37
CA PHE A 527 -33.37 19.55 16.73
C PHE A 527 -34.47 20.16 17.57
N ILE A 528 -34.71 19.58 18.72
CA ILE A 528 -35.77 19.98 19.64
C ILE A 528 -35.13 20.55 20.90
N ASN A 529 -35.37 21.82 21.20
CA ASN A 529 -34.83 22.49 22.39
C ASN A 529 -33.31 22.27 22.61
N THR A 530 -32.55 22.25 21.53
CA THR A 530 -31.09 22.13 21.58
C THR A 530 -30.48 23.54 21.58
N PRO A 531 -29.81 23.96 22.64
CA PRO A 531 -29.44 25.38 22.85
C PRO A 531 -28.50 25.96 21.79
N THR A 532 -27.76 25.11 21.11
CA THR A 532 -26.74 25.50 20.12
C THR A 532 -27.27 25.60 18.70
N VAL A 533 -28.51 25.17 18.46
CA VAL A 533 -29.11 25.15 17.13
C VAL A 533 -30.34 26.07 17.11
N THR A 534 -30.29 27.08 16.28
CA THR A 534 -31.32 28.15 16.25
C THR A 534 -32.58 27.75 15.48
N ARG A 535 -32.49 26.78 14.58
CA ARG A 535 -33.64 26.26 13.81
C ARG A 535 -33.88 24.79 14.10
N SER A 536 -35.16 24.40 14.06
CA SER A 536 -35.54 22.98 14.27
C SER A 536 -34.95 22.08 13.19
N ILE A 537 -35.01 22.46 11.91
CA ILE A 537 -34.41 21.72 10.79
C ILE A 537 -33.44 22.64 10.07
N PRO A 538 -32.18 22.72 10.50
CA PRO A 538 -31.22 23.65 9.92
C PRO A 538 -30.74 23.22 8.54
N LYS A 539 -30.65 21.92 8.27
CA LYS A 539 -30.11 21.39 7.01
C LYS A 539 -30.85 20.14 6.55
N ILE A 540 -30.86 19.95 5.23
CA ILE A 540 -31.29 18.74 4.54
C ILE A 540 -30.10 18.18 3.79
N TYR A 541 -29.89 16.88 3.90
CA TYR A 541 -28.76 16.19 3.28
C TYR A 541 -29.24 15.23 2.21
N SER A 542 -28.53 15.16 1.10
CA SER A 542 -28.74 14.19 0.05
C SER A 542 -27.42 13.61 -0.43
N ARG A 543 -27.37 12.29 -0.56
CA ARG A 543 -26.32 11.56 -1.28
C ARG A 543 -26.96 10.78 -2.41
N PHE A 544 -26.54 11.05 -3.62
CA PHE A 544 -27.04 10.39 -4.81
C PHE A 544 -25.88 9.79 -5.59
N THR A 545 -25.93 8.48 -5.84
CA THR A 545 -24.96 7.76 -6.69
C THR A 545 -25.71 7.13 -7.84
N TRP A 546 -25.23 7.37 -9.05
CA TRP A 546 -25.79 6.81 -10.26
C TRP A 546 -24.70 6.17 -11.11
N ASN A 547 -24.78 4.86 -11.28
CA ASN A 547 -23.93 4.09 -12.17
C ASN A 547 -24.64 3.96 -13.53
N SER A 548 -24.59 5.01 -14.36
CA SER A 548 -25.32 5.07 -15.63
C SER A 548 -24.89 3.98 -16.61
N PHE A 549 -23.59 3.63 -16.56
CA PHE A 549 -22.98 2.46 -17.20
C PHE A 549 -22.06 1.76 -16.19
N PRO A 550 -21.65 0.52 -16.40
CA PRO A 550 -20.67 -0.15 -15.56
C PRO A 550 -19.35 0.64 -15.38
N THR A 551 -19.03 1.43 -16.39
CA THR A 551 -17.80 2.22 -16.48
C THR A 551 -17.98 3.70 -16.13
N LEU A 552 -19.23 4.16 -15.87
CA LEU A 552 -19.52 5.58 -15.63
C LEU A 552 -20.33 5.74 -14.36
N ARG A 553 -19.74 6.44 -13.40
CA ARG A 553 -20.29 6.69 -12.07
C ARG A 553 -20.42 8.18 -11.79
N HIS A 554 -21.59 8.59 -11.32
CA HIS A 554 -21.88 9.93 -10.87
C HIS A 554 -22.18 9.91 -9.37
N ILE A 555 -21.55 10.81 -8.61
CA ILE A 555 -21.76 10.94 -7.17
C ILE A 555 -22.09 12.40 -6.88
N PHE A 556 -23.22 12.62 -6.18
CA PHE A 556 -23.64 13.92 -5.70
C PHE A 556 -23.82 13.86 -4.19
N CYS A 557 -23.17 14.74 -3.46
CA CYS A 557 -23.38 14.92 -2.03
C CYS A 557 -23.78 16.38 -1.81
N VAL A 558 -24.93 16.61 -1.19
CA VAL A 558 -25.52 17.93 -1.06
C VAL A 558 -25.96 18.15 0.39
N GLY A 559 -25.63 19.29 0.93
CA GLY A 559 -26.22 19.83 2.15
C GLY A 559 -26.91 21.17 1.81
N TRP A 560 -28.20 21.25 2.05
CA TRP A 560 -28.98 22.44 1.86
C TRP A 560 -29.23 23.15 3.20
N ASP A 561 -28.79 24.38 3.33
CA ASP A 561 -29.07 25.23 4.50
C ASP A 561 -30.46 25.86 4.38
N THR A 562 -31.39 25.43 5.23
CA THR A 562 -32.78 25.91 5.21
C THR A 562 -32.92 27.34 5.72
N GLN A 563 -31.94 27.82 6.48
CA GLN A 563 -31.94 29.20 7.01
C GLN A 563 -31.52 30.21 5.97
N ARG A 564 -30.50 29.88 5.20
CA ARG A 564 -29.91 30.78 4.19
C ARG A 564 -30.48 30.51 2.79
N ALA A 565 -31.28 29.44 2.63
CA ALA A 565 -31.83 29.00 1.36
C ALA A 565 -30.76 28.82 0.27
N ASN A 566 -29.61 28.25 0.63
CA ASN A 566 -28.50 28.01 -0.29
C ASN A 566 -27.80 26.67 0.02
N PHE A 567 -26.91 26.27 -0.86
CA PHE A 567 -26.08 25.12 -0.62
C PHE A 567 -25.06 25.42 0.47
N ASP A 568 -25.03 24.61 1.49
CA ASP A 568 -23.99 24.59 2.52
C ASP A 568 -22.73 23.92 2.03
N HIS A 569 -22.90 22.76 1.47
CA HIS A 569 -21.90 22.07 0.69
C HIS A 569 -22.53 21.38 -0.50
N PHE A 570 -21.78 21.27 -1.55
CA PHE A 570 -22.13 20.55 -2.75
C PHE A 570 -20.86 19.88 -3.27
N ASN A 571 -20.92 18.58 -3.46
CA ASN A 571 -19.86 17.81 -4.09
C ASN A 571 -20.45 17.01 -5.24
N PHE A 572 -19.94 17.27 -6.42
CA PHE A 572 -20.24 16.51 -7.63
C PHE A 572 -18.99 15.83 -8.13
N ARG A 573 -19.02 14.52 -8.26
CA ARG A 573 -17.92 13.73 -8.81
C ARG A 573 -18.44 12.84 -9.93
N ASN A 574 -17.72 12.89 -11.04
CA ASN A 574 -17.92 12.06 -12.21
C ASN A 574 -16.67 11.22 -12.44
N GLU A 575 -16.81 9.91 -12.55
CA GLU A 575 -15.75 8.96 -12.83
C GLU A 575 -16.13 8.15 -14.06
N TRP A 576 -15.32 8.21 -15.08
CA TRP A 576 -15.54 7.45 -16.31
C TRP A 576 -14.29 6.66 -16.70
N THR A 577 -14.39 5.33 -16.63
CA THR A 577 -13.43 4.40 -17.21
C THR A 577 -13.92 4.00 -18.56
N ILE A 578 -13.49 4.70 -19.62
CA ILE A 578 -13.96 4.49 -21.00
C ILE A 578 -13.57 3.07 -21.45
N ASN A 579 -12.33 2.71 -21.23
CA ASN A 579 -11.74 1.41 -21.50
C ASN A 579 -10.44 1.24 -20.68
N PRO A 580 -9.72 0.10 -20.76
CA PRO A 580 -8.44 -0.10 -20.09
C PRO A 580 -7.34 0.91 -20.44
N GLN A 581 -7.49 1.66 -21.53
CA GLN A 581 -6.51 2.63 -21.99
C GLN A 581 -6.86 4.08 -21.61
N ALA A 582 -8.13 4.37 -21.25
CA ALA A 582 -8.58 5.73 -21.01
C ALA A 582 -9.57 5.82 -19.86
N ALA A 583 -9.27 6.71 -18.91
CA ALA A 583 -10.15 7.04 -17.79
C ALA A 583 -10.02 8.50 -17.43
N PHE A 584 -11.11 9.13 -17.00
CA PHE A 584 -11.06 10.46 -16.44
C PHE A 584 -12.03 10.65 -15.27
N SER A 585 -11.73 11.62 -14.41
CA SER A 585 -12.66 12.08 -13.40
C SER A 585 -12.66 13.60 -13.29
N VAL A 586 -13.82 14.11 -12.94
CA VAL A 586 -14.02 15.51 -12.60
C VAL A 586 -14.74 15.58 -11.27
N GLU A 587 -14.25 16.39 -10.36
CA GLU A 587 -14.89 16.61 -9.07
C GLU A 587 -14.96 18.10 -8.78
N TRP A 588 -16.16 18.60 -8.53
CA TRP A 588 -16.39 19.96 -8.07
C TRP A 588 -16.90 19.91 -6.63
N ARG A 589 -16.19 20.58 -5.73
CA ARG A 589 -16.51 20.72 -4.31
C ARG A 589 -16.82 22.19 -4.02
N HIS A 590 -18.01 22.44 -3.53
CA HIS A 590 -18.41 23.72 -2.98
C HIS A 590 -18.62 23.61 -1.48
N ARG A 591 -18.11 24.56 -0.73
CA ARG A 591 -18.35 24.71 0.70
C ARG A 591 -18.65 26.17 1.02
N ASN A 592 -19.74 26.38 1.72
CA ASN A 592 -20.10 27.70 2.21
C ASN A 592 -19.33 28.03 3.50
N SER A 593 -19.56 29.21 4.06
CA SER A 593 -18.95 29.62 5.31
C SER A 593 -19.47 28.83 6.51
N TYR A 594 -18.76 28.94 7.62
CA TYR A 594 -18.76 28.07 8.79
C TYR A 594 -20.11 27.63 9.40
N SER A 595 -21.20 28.41 9.25
CA SER A 595 -22.49 28.09 9.90
C SER A 595 -23.03 26.66 9.65
N TRP A 596 -22.51 25.96 8.67
CA TRP A 596 -22.87 24.58 8.38
C TRP A 596 -22.50 23.60 9.51
N ARG A 597 -21.44 23.85 10.27
CA ARG A 597 -20.99 22.96 11.33
C ARG A 597 -21.94 22.88 12.52
N LYS A 598 -22.68 23.97 12.77
CA LYS A 598 -23.67 23.99 13.86
C LYS A 598 -24.79 22.95 13.71
N ALA A 599 -25.01 22.50 12.52
CA ALA A 599 -26.06 21.54 12.21
C ALA A 599 -25.51 20.17 11.78
N ASP A 600 -24.22 20.00 11.74
CA ASP A 600 -23.58 18.71 11.47
C ASP A 600 -23.70 17.82 12.70
N PRO A 601 -24.33 16.62 12.59
CA PRO A 601 -24.49 15.70 13.71
C PRO A 601 -23.17 15.27 14.36
N THR A 602 -22.08 15.30 13.61
CA THR A 602 -20.76 14.88 14.09
C THR A 602 -19.96 16.02 14.74
N ASN A 603 -20.32 17.29 14.46
CA ASN A 603 -19.55 18.46 14.91
C ASN A 603 -20.35 19.53 15.68
N PHE A 604 -21.65 19.36 15.86
CA PHE A 604 -22.50 20.37 16.51
C PHE A 604 -22.10 20.68 17.96
N ILE A 605 -21.49 19.72 18.66
CA ILE A 605 -21.05 19.86 20.04
C ILE A 605 -19.89 20.84 20.16
N LEU A 606 -18.93 20.78 19.24
CA LEU A 606 -17.77 21.66 19.24
C LEU A 606 -18.13 23.14 19.07
N ASP A 607 -19.22 23.42 18.38
CA ASP A 607 -19.69 24.79 18.16
C ASP A 607 -20.18 25.47 19.43
N SER A 608 -20.50 24.69 20.48
CA SER A 608 -20.91 25.20 21.78
C SER A 608 -19.79 25.90 22.54
N PHE A 609 -18.53 25.59 22.23
CA PHE A 609 -17.34 26.11 22.93
C PHE A 609 -16.76 27.36 22.31
N ARG A 610 -17.20 27.72 21.10
CA ARG A 610 -16.70 28.90 20.39
C ARG A 610 -17.83 29.83 20.03
N SER A 611 -17.59 31.13 20.22
CA SER A 611 -18.55 32.13 19.76
C SER A 611 -18.61 32.12 18.23
N GLU A 612 -19.79 32.41 17.67
CA GLU A 612 -19.99 32.52 16.24
C GLU A 612 -18.98 33.48 15.58
N LYS A 613 -18.64 34.59 16.28
CA LYS A 613 -17.64 35.56 15.85
C LYS A 613 -16.23 34.96 15.75
N GLN A 614 -15.83 34.09 16.69
CA GLN A 614 -14.53 33.38 16.67
C GLN A 614 -14.46 32.40 15.52
N LEU A 615 -15.56 31.69 15.28
CA LEU A 615 -15.64 30.69 14.22
C LEU A 615 -15.62 31.33 12.83
N HIS A 616 -16.35 32.41 12.62
CA HIS A 616 -16.32 33.19 11.36
C HIS A 616 -14.95 33.82 11.05
N ARG A 617 -14.09 33.98 12.05
CA ARG A 617 -12.73 34.50 11.89
C ARG A 617 -11.69 33.43 11.64
N SER A 618 -12.03 32.16 11.82
CA SER A 618 -11.09 31.07 11.61
C SER A 618 -10.96 30.69 10.12
N GLN A 619 -9.80 30.18 9.72
CA GLN A 619 -9.58 29.65 8.37
C GLN A 619 -10.49 28.45 8.07
N LEU A 620 -10.90 27.71 9.11
CA LEU A 620 -11.82 26.56 8.97
C LEU A 620 -13.21 26.96 8.50
N SER A 621 -13.63 28.22 8.71
CA SER A 621 -14.94 28.73 8.31
C SER A 621 -14.94 29.41 6.95
N ASP A 622 -13.82 29.40 6.24
CA ASP A 622 -13.74 30.05 4.95
C ASP A 622 -14.54 29.31 3.88
N GLN A 623 -15.31 30.07 3.11
CA GLN A 623 -15.98 29.50 1.95
C GLN A 623 -14.94 29.12 0.90
N ARG A 624 -15.20 28.08 0.11
CA ARG A 624 -14.29 27.64 -0.95
C ARG A 624 -14.99 26.84 -2.02
N ASP A 625 -14.52 26.98 -3.22
CA ASP A 625 -14.79 26.12 -4.35
C ASP A 625 -13.51 25.44 -4.76
N THR A 626 -13.58 24.17 -5.14
CA THR A 626 -12.44 23.40 -5.63
C THR A 626 -12.88 22.57 -6.81
N LEU A 627 -12.14 22.63 -7.90
CA LEU A 627 -12.29 21.76 -9.06
C LEU A 627 -11.06 20.86 -9.13
N LEU A 628 -11.29 19.57 -9.20
CA LEU A 628 -10.25 18.57 -9.44
C LEU A 628 -10.55 17.88 -10.77
N PHE A 629 -9.52 17.68 -11.54
CA PHE A 629 -9.60 16.96 -12.79
C PHE A 629 -8.45 15.96 -12.86
N HIS A 630 -8.74 14.73 -13.26
CA HIS A 630 -7.74 13.69 -13.50
C HIS A 630 -8.05 12.97 -14.81
N LEU A 631 -7.04 12.79 -15.63
CA LEU A 631 -7.10 12.08 -16.91
C LEU A 631 -5.93 11.11 -16.99
N PHE A 632 -6.23 9.87 -17.34
CA PHE A 632 -5.26 8.86 -17.75
C PHE A 632 -5.55 8.43 -19.18
N TYR A 633 -4.52 8.43 -20.02
CA TYR A 633 -4.65 7.97 -21.40
C TYR A 633 -3.40 7.22 -21.85
N ARG A 634 -3.58 5.96 -22.29
CA ARG A 634 -2.56 5.09 -22.86
C ARG A 634 -2.83 4.94 -24.35
N TRP A 635 -2.03 5.55 -25.21
CA TRP A 635 -2.18 5.44 -26.66
C TRP A 635 -1.35 4.29 -27.26
N HIS A 636 -0.40 3.74 -26.49
CA HIS A 636 0.45 2.63 -26.88
C HIS A 636 0.73 1.77 -25.65
N PRO A 637 0.93 0.43 -25.76
CA PRO A 637 1.26 -0.41 -24.60
C PRO A 637 2.42 0.13 -23.75
N ASN A 638 3.38 0.79 -24.36
CA ASN A 638 4.57 1.33 -23.72
C ASN A 638 4.49 2.83 -23.40
N TRP A 639 3.40 3.53 -23.75
CA TRP A 639 3.29 4.98 -23.55
C TRP A 639 1.94 5.37 -22.97
N ALA A 640 1.99 6.17 -21.93
CA ALA A 640 0.79 6.74 -21.33
C ALA A 640 1.03 8.18 -20.86
N VAL A 641 -0.02 8.95 -20.75
CA VAL A 641 -0.03 10.27 -20.11
C VAL A 641 -1.03 10.27 -18.96
N GLU A 642 -0.64 10.90 -17.89
CA GLU A 642 -1.49 11.21 -16.75
C GLU A 642 -1.51 12.74 -16.56
N PHE A 643 -2.68 13.30 -16.40
CA PHE A 643 -2.85 14.73 -16.16
C PHE A 643 -3.73 14.93 -14.95
N GLU A 644 -3.24 15.68 -13.99
CA GLU A 644 -3.99 16.13 -12.82
C GLU A 644 -4.05 17.65 -12.77
N SER A 645 -5.19 18.18 -12.37
CA SER A 645 -5.28 19.59 -12.03
C SER A 645 -6.18 19.86 -10.83
N ARG A 646 -5.81 20.86 -10.05
CA ARG A 646 -6.55 21.35 -8.88
C ARG A 646 -6.68 22.86 -8.94
N HIS A 647 -7.89 23.35 -8.81
CA HIS A 647 -8.18 24.76 -8.78
C HIS A 647 -9.03 25.11 -7.57
N GLY A 648 -8.57 26.04 -6.76
CA GLY A 648 -9.30 26.52 -5.60
C GLY A 648 -9.57 28.03 -5.72
N TRP A 649 -10.84 28.41 -5.63
CA TRP A 649 -11.24 29.79 -5.72
C TRP A 649 -12.36 30.14 -4.72
N ASN A 650 -12.85 31.36 -4.75
CA ASN A 650 -13.92 31.85 -3.88
C ASN A 650 -13.54 31.77 -2.39
N ARG A 651 -12.26 32.00 -2.10
CA ARG A 651 -11.70 31.97 -0.75
C ARG A 651 -11.52 33.40 -0.26
N ARG A 652 -11.92 33.68 0.98
CA ARG A 652 -11.84 35.04 1.53
C ARG A 652 -10.56 35.33 2.29
N ARG A 653 -9.95 34.30 2.86
CA ARG A 653 -8.81 34.43 3.79
C ARG A 653 -7.56 33.76 3.32
N GLU A 654 -7.68 32.87 2.39
CA GLU A 654 -6.56 32.19 1.75
C GLU A 654 -6.54 32.57 0.27
N PRO A 655 -5.38 32.69 -0.36
CA PRO A 655 -5.29 33.00 -1.78
C PRO A 655 -5.91 31.85 -2.61
N ASN A 656 -6.40 32.20 -3.79
CA ASN A 656 -6.78 31.23 -4.80
C ASN A 656 -5.54 30.48 -5.25
N TYR A 657 -5.71 29.27 -5.73
CA TYR A 657 -4.62 28.45 -6.23
C TYR A 657 -5.00 27.68 -7.48
N SER A 658 -4.00 27.40 -8.30
CA SER A 658 -4.09 26.50 -9.43
C SER A 658 -2.86 25.61 -9.47
N GLU A 659 -3.06 24.32 -9.63
CA GLU A 659 -2.02 23.33 -9.66
C GLU A 659 -2.26 22.41 -10.85
N TYR A 660 -1.19 22.10 -11.56
CA TYR A 660 -1.19 21.21 -12.72
C TYR A 660 -0.04 20.23 -12.60
N GLU A 661 -0.28 18.99 -12.91
CA GLU A 661 0.74 17.97 -13.07
C GLU A 661 0.47 17.20 -14.37
N ILE A 662 1.50 17.06 -15.19
CA ILE A 662 1.48 16.25 -16.40
C ILE A 662 2.61 15.25 -16.29
N ASP A 663 2.27 13.97 -16.32
CA ASP A 663 3.19 12.85 -16.28
C ASP A 663 3.19 12.12 -17.62
N LEU A 664 4.32 12.07 -18.27
CA LEU A 664 4.56 11.21 -19.40
C LEU A 664 5.22 9.92 -18.91
N LEU A 665 4.57 8.81 -19.10
CA LEU A 665 4.99 7.48 -18.68
C LEU A 665 5.46 6.71 -19.92
N ALA A 666 6.65 6.14 -19.87
CA ALA A 666 7.21 5.35 -20.95
C ALA A 666 7.88 4.09 -20.41
N THR A 667 7.69 2.96 -21.12
CA THR A 667 8.47 1.74 -20.96
C THR A 667 9.26 1.52 -22.24
N ILE A 668 10.58 1.54 -22.16
CA ILE A 668 11.47 1.37 -23.30
C ILE A 668 12.18 0.03 -23.15
N GLN A 669 12.23 -0.74 -24.22
CA GLN A 669 12.90 -2.06 -24.27
C GLN A 669 12.50 -2.98 -23.10
N THR A 670 11.20 -3.06 -22.84
CA THR A 670 10.57 -3.90 -21.79
C THR A 670 11.03 -3.67 -20.35
N ALA A 671 12.12 -2.94 -20.14
CA ALA A 671 12.77 -2.83 -18.84
C ALA A 671 12.96 -1.41 -18.30
N TRP A 672 12.99 -0.41 -19.17
CA TRP A 672 13.25 0.96 -18.78
C TRP A 672 11.94 1.70 -18.54
N ASN A 673 11.63 1.97 -17.28
CA ASN A 673 10.47 2.76 -16.89
C ASN A 673 10.89 4.20 -16.67
N ILE A 674 10.35 5.09 -17.48
CA ILE A 674 10.63 6.53 -17.45
C ILE A 674 9.33 7.26 -17.12
N LYS A 675 9.38 8.13 -16.14
CA LYS A 675 8.31 9.10 -15.86
C LYS A 675 8.92 10.50 -15.97
N LEU A 676 8.44 11.27 -16.93
CA LEU A 676 8.73 12.70 -17.02
C LEU A 676 7.52 13.45 -16.47
N SER A 677 7.74 14.17 -15.37
CA SER A 677 6.71 14.93 -14.67
C SER A 677 6.95 16.42 -14.81
N TYR A 678 5.92 17.16 -15.20
CA TYR A 678 5.91 18.61 -15.13
C TYR A 678 4.83 19.06 -14.15
N GLN A 679 5.23 19.84 -13.16
CA GLN A 679 4.31 20.40 -12.17
C GLN A 679 4.39 21.94 -12.21
N ARG A 680 3.22 22.57 -12.17
CA ARG A 680 3.08 24.02 -12.01
C ARG A 680 2.11 24.30 -10.88
N ARG A 681 2.53 25.12 -9.95
CA ARG A 681 1.72 25.58 -8.81
C ARG A 681 1.65 27.10 -8.83
N GLU A 682 0.45 27.60 -8.91
CA GLU A 682 0.14 29.04 -8.79
C GLU A 682 -0.57 29.24 -7.45
N TYR A 683 0.18 29.72 -6.49
CA TYR A 683 -0.31 30.06 -5.16
C TYR A 683 0.21 31.46 -4.83
N ASP A 684 0.65 31.71 -3.63
CA ASP A 684 1.30 32.96 -3.23
C ASP A 684 2.57 33.30 -4.06
N ARG A 685 3.23 32.24 -4.56
CA ARG A 685 4.36 32.32 -5.50
C ARG A 685 4.25 31.20 -6.53
N ASN A 686 4.55 31.53 -7.77
CA ASN A 686 4.59 30.53 -8.84
C ASN A 686 5.76 29.57 -8.62
N ASP A 687 5.46 28.29 -8.67
CA ASP A 687 6.44 27.22 -8.52
C ASP A 687 6.32 26.27 -9.72
N ASN A 688 7.37 26.19 -10.52
CA ASN A 688 7.45 25.30 -11.68
C ASN A 688 8.54 24.26 -11.45
N ARG A 689 8.22 23.01 -11.69
CA ARG A 689 9.12 21.90 -11.50
C ARG A 689 9.04 20.90 -12.65
N VAL A 690 10.19 20.42 -13.10
CA VAL A 690 10.32 19.27 -14.00
C VAL A 690 11.05 18.19 -13.25
N ALA A 691 10.54 16.96 -13.28
CA ALA A 691 11.18 15.81 -12.66
C ALA A 691 11.28 14.65 -13.66
N LEU A 692 12.43 14.02 -13.70
CA LEU A 692 12.65 12.78 -14.45
C LEU A 692 12.92 11.65 -13.46
N TYR A 693 12.04 10.69 -13.45
CA TYR A 693 12.18 9.44 -12.71
C TYR A 693 12.60 8.35 -13.69
N PHE A 694 13.57 7.62 -13.31
CA PHE A 694 14.14 6.58 -14.12
C PHE A 694 14.33 5.32 -13.28
N ASN A 695 13.78 4.22 -13.74
CA ASN A 695 13.84 2.95 -13.07
C ASN A 695 14.05 1.83 -14.09
N VAL A 696 14.88 0.85 -13.78
CA VAL A 696 15.08 -0.35 -14.58
C VAL A 696 14.41 -1.51 -13.87
N GLY A 697 13.58 -2.28 -14.56
CA GLY A 697 12.86 -3.41 -13.98
C GLY A 697 11.56 -3.72 -14.71
N LEU A 698 10.70 -4.54 -14.12
CA LEU A 698 9.38 -4.84 -14.68
C LEU A 698 8.58 -3.57 -14.94
N PRO A 699 7.93 -3.45 -16.10
CA PRO A 699 7.11 -2.29 -16.42
C PRO A 699 5.96 -2.18 -15.42
N ARG A 700 6.01 -1.14 -14.60
CA ARG A 700 4.91 -0.72 -13.72
C ARG A 700 4.19 0.48 -14.33
N LEU A 701 3.85 0.39 -15.61
CA LEU A 701 2.83 1.31 -16.11
C LEU A 701 1.58 1.06 -15.28
N PRO A 702 0.93 2.10 -14.77
CA PRO A 702 -0.33 1.91 -14.10
C PRO A 702 -1.23 1.13 -15.07
N HIS A 703 -1.48 -0.13 -14.73
CA HIS A 703 -2.57 -0.83 -15.38
C HIS A 703 -3.80 0.00 -15.03
N SER A 704 -4.64 0.29 -16.02
CA SER A 704 -6.01 0.61 -15.70
C SER A 704 -6.50 -0.60 -14.90
N ARG A 705 -6.43 -0.51 -13.58
CA ARG A 705 -7.00 -1.54 -12.74
C ARG A 705 -8.45 -1.62 -13.16
N GLY A 706 -8.95 -2.81 -13.45
CA GLY A 706 -10.37 -3.04 -13.71
C GLY A 706 -11.26 -2.63 -12.51
N GLU A 707 -10.64 -2.22 -11.43
CA GLU A 707 -11.12 -1.50 -10.27
C GLU A 707 -10.63 -0.07 -10.40
N THR A 708 -11.48 0.82 -10.86
CA THR A 708 -11.33 2.27 -10.96
C THR A 708 -9.87 2.77 -10.86
N PRO A 709 -9.25 3.22 -11.96
CA PRO A 709 -7.85 3.70 -12.00
C PRO A 709 -7.65 5.00 -11.18
N ILE A 710 -8.69 5.49 -10.58
CA ILE A 710 -8.73 6.69 -9.77
C ILE A 710 -8.93 6.22 -8.34
N PRO A 711 -7.95 6.39 -7.44
CA PRO A 711 -8.16 6.10 -6.04
C PRO A 711 -9.39 6.88 -5.56
N LEU A 712 -10.42 6.15 -5.16
CA LEU A 712 -11.54 6.73 -4.44
C LEU A 712 -10.93 7.41 -3.22
N LEU A 713 -10.92 8.73 -3.22
CA LEU A 713 -10.73 9.49 -2.00
C LEU A 713 -11.86 9.03 -1.06
N ASN A 714 -11.51 8.20 -0.08
CA ASN A 714 -12.42 7.83 0.98
C ASN A 714 -12.85 9.13 1.67
N LEU A 715 -14.08 9.52 1.41
CA LEU A 715 -14.78 10.57 2.14
C LEU A 715 -15.23 10.04 3.49
#